data_baec10e4340d68ca7af6e6d6ef9800b8
#
_entry.id   baec10e4340d68ca7af6e6d6ef9800b8
#
_cell.length_a   1.000
_cell.length_b   1.000
_cell.length_c   1.000
_cell.angle_alpha   90.00
_cell.angle_beta   90.00
_cell.angle_gamma   90.00
#
_symmetry.space_group_name_H-M   'P 1'
#
loop_
_entity.id
_entity.type
_entity.pdbx_description
1 polymer ?
#
loop_
_entity_poly.entity_id
_entity_poly.type
_entity_poly.pdbx_seq_one_letter_code
_entity_poly.pdbx_strand_id
1 'polypeptide(L)'
;MSRIRYIATSLIVAVMSVVAGSCQDSPSAAKTSNYVVDITADMTMPLIVPTPQSIIAKEGVFIILANAEITFSEPSLRAAAEYLASYLLLNIREGSDGVIHLTYDAALSREAYGLTVGEDGIRISGGEYGGVINGITTLLQLLPSKVYEGVLSYPVQLPLCEIKDAPRYAYRGFMLDVCRTWMSKEMIMEYVDVLAHHKINTLRLHLTDDEAWRIEIESHPELAEEGGFRGGDAKIWPRYGKWGERWGGYYTKADMREIIDYAAVRNIEVIPEIDLPGHSLCIATLHPEILCDYQPNTSRAFGYDTRSAFCASKESNYALLEDILREVCELFPSRYIHIGGDEVDMSQWKRCPDCQRLMQEKGMEKPQELQQYFMSRLADILARYGKLPAVWNEAIEGGKLSSETRVYGWEGIKECRAAAAEGYATVVMPGQYFYFDMKQTPREPGHDWAAVFDWSKVYSFSPKGVGFSAEEESNILGLEASFFSELYASHTPETLDYLHYMTFPRMVAFSEIAWVNSDERDADGFYQRMVSHYDRLDAMGVAYRLMPPVVKYENGLLSVSTDDGSTIYYTFEYEGNIIEREYTKPKDPHYFPQRYAFVSRRGEATSPKSAYSRHFETMTPPFNITSSMTDSERFSFDKAEGYGRLARTTRAADVGDWVMFDFAVVDPEAYDEFGYDEPNPNYGIKCRRMVVATGNFQLPRYIFEKGYVEVTYSDGETEILGELECGKYTIDHPKKPIKSVRIVCTSRGNGAEWVSIQPPTIYPLL
;
A
#
# COMPACT_ATOMS: atom_id res chain seq x y z
N MET A 1 0.35 -16.06 17.11
CA MET A 1 -0.84 -15.68 17.91
C MET A 1 -0.66 -14.23 18.34
N SER A 2 -1.06 -13.34 17.44
CA SER A 2 -0.98 -11.88 17.68
C SER A 2 -2.05 -11.48 18.71
N ARG A 3 -1.65 -10.89 19.82
CA ARG A 3 -2.57 -10.25 20.75
C ARG A 3 -2.62 -8.77 20.41
N ILE A 4 -3.46 -8.43 19.47
CA ILE A 4 -3.85 -7.04 19.24
C ILE A 4 -4.84 -6.67 20.33
N ARG A 5 -4.46 -5.75 21.20
CA ARG A 5 -5.38 -5.15 22.18
C ARG A 5 -5.94 -3.87 21.57
N TYR A 6 -7.20 -3.94 21.17
CA TYR A 6 -8.00 -2.78 20.87
C TYR A 6 -8.02 -1.81 22.06
N ILE A 7 -7.60 -0.56 21.84
CA ILE A 7 -7.97 0.56 22.69
C ILE A 7 -9.34 1.03 22.19
N ALA A 8 -10.39 0.35 22.62
CA ALA A 8 -11.76 0.79 22.35
C ALA A 8 -12.06 2.00 23.22
N THR A 9 -12.06 3.19 22.64
CA THR A 9 -12.64 4.39 23.25
C THR A 9 -14.16 4.32 23.08
N SER A 10 -14.82 3.49 23.89
CA SER A 10 -16.27 3.50 24.00
C SER A 10 -16.68 4.72 24.81
N LEU A 11 -17.36 5.67 24.20
CA LEU A 11 -18.08 6.74 24.90
C LEU A 11 -19.22 6.10 25.71
N ILE A 12 -18.98 5.74 26.97
CA ILE A 12 -20.04 5.38 27.93
C ILE A 12 -20.50 6.66 28.59
N VAL A 13 -21.68 7.15 28.20
CA VAL A 13 -22.45 8.12 29.00
C VAL A 13 -23.01 7.35 30.19
N ALA A 14 -22.32 7.38 31.31
CA ALA A 14 -22.79 6.84 32.56
C ALA A 14 -23.57 7.92 33.32
N VAL A 15 -24.87 7.74 33.42
CA VAL A 15 -25.73 8.45 34.40
C VAL A 15 -25.40 7.90 35.79
N MET A 16 -24.69 8.68 36.59
CA MET A 16 -24.46 8.35 38.01
C MET A 16 -25.66 8.72 38.83
N SER A 17 -26.35 7.71 39.39
CA SER A 17 -27.26 7.85 40.51
C SER A 17 -26.42 7.89 41.79
N VAL A 18 -26.54 8.99 42.53
CA VAL A 18 -25.89 9.19 43.84
C VAL A 18 -26.60 8.33 44.90
N VAL A 19 -25.88 7.43 45.54
CA VAL A 19 -26.26 6.88 46.85
C VAL A 19 -25.15 7.24 47.85
N ALA A 20 -25.50 8.11 48.76
CA ALA A 20 -24.66 8.49 49.90
C ALA A 20 -24.64 7.38 50.94
N GLY A 21 -23.45 6.89 51.27
CA GLY A 21 -23.21 6.01 52.42
C GLY A 21 -21.89 6.41 53.09
N SER A 22 -22.03 6.99 54.24
CA SER A 22 -20.93 7.40 55.13
C SER A 22 -20.23 6.21 55.73
N CYS A 23 -18.88 6.14 55.64
CA CYS A 23 -18.02 5.49 56.63
C CYS A 23 -16.74 6.30 56.75
N GLN A 24 -16.49 6.79 57.95
CA GLN A 24 -15.23 7.37 58.36
C GLN A 24 -14.24 6.25 58.63
N ASP A 25 -13.08 6.30 57.97
CA ASP A 25 -11.88 5.67 58.49
C ASP A 25 -10.67 6.56 58.18
N SER A 26 -9.85 6.73 59.22
CA SER A 26 -8.71 7.64 59.28
C SER A 26 -7.57 7.24 58.32
N PRO A 27 -6.80 8.19 57.79
CA PRO A 27 -5.72 7.87 56.88
C PRO A 27 -4.53 7.25 57.59
N SER A 28 -4.23 6.01 57.29
CA SER A 28 -2.95 5.39 57.62
C SER A 28 -1.87 6.04 56.75
N ALA A 29 -0.82 6.54 57.38
CA ALA A 29 0.33 7.16 56.73
C ALA A 29 0.93 6.22 55.69
N ALA A 30 0.84 6.62 54.41
CA ALA A 30 1.52 5.97 53.31
C ALA A 30 3.04 6.05 53.56
N LYS A 31 3.68 4.89 53.66
CA LYS A 31 5.14 4.79 53.66
C LYS A 31 5.62 5.32 52.29
N THR A 32 6.26 6.47 52.31
CA THR A 32 7.09 6.97 51.21
C THR A 32 8.24 5.99 51.02
N SER A 33 8.14 5.12 50.04
CA SER A 33 9.29 4.36 49.58
C SER A 33 10.20 5.35 48.85
N ASN A 34 11.39 5.59 49.41
CA ASN A 34 12.44 6.33 48.72
C ASN A 34 12.92 5.49 47.53
N TYR A 35 12.30 5.68 46.37
CA TYR A 35 12.89 5.22 45.12
C TYR A 35 14.07 6.14 44.82
N VAL A 36 15.27 5.60 44.90
CA VAL A 36 16.47 6.25 44.34
C VAL A 36 16.32 6.11 42.81
N VAL A 37 15.91 7.18 42.17
CA VAL A 37 15.94 7.27 40.70
C VAL A 37 17.39 7.48 40.36
N ASP A 38 18.00 6.51 39.65
CA ASP A 38 19.33 6.66 39.09
C ASP A 38 19.23 7.68 37.94
N ILE A 39 19.55 8.95 38.24
CA ILE A 39 19.50 10.04 37.25
C ILE A 39 20.78 9.94 36.44
N THR A 40 20.69 9.37 35.24
CA THR A 40 21.78 9.44 34.28
C THR A 40 21.87 10.86 33.73
N ALA A 41 22.92 11.57 34.15
CA ALA A 41 23.15 12.99 33.82
C ALA A 41 23.32 13.31 32.33
N ASP A 42 23.50 12.30 31.48
CA ASP A 42 23.74 12.44 30.03
C ASP A 42 22.75 11.59 29.24
N MET A 43 21.50 12.07 29.13
CA MET A 43 20.56 11.49 28.20
C MET A 43 20.77 12.08 26.82
N THR A 44 21.18 11.24 25.83
CA THR A 44 21.29 11.67 24.43
C THR A 44 19.90 11.95 23.86
N MET A 45 19.79 13.00 23.05
CA MET A 45 18.55 13.30 22.34
C MET A 45 18.14 12.13 21.43
N PRO A 46 16.92 11.61 21.55
CA PRO A 46 16.41 10.62 20.62
C PRO A 46 16.39 11.16 19.17
N LEU A 47 16.66 10.29 18.22
CA LEU A 47 16.54 10.62 16.81
C LEU A 47 15.05 10.68 16.42
N ILE A 48 14.64 11.82 15.83
CA ILE A 48 13.23 12.13 15.49
C ILE A 48 13.01 12.03 13.98
N VAL A 49 11.89 11.47 13.58
CA VAL A 49 11.43 11.36 12.19
C VAL A 49 9.97 11.82 12.10
N PRO A 50 9.61 12.74 11.17
CA PRO A 50 10.51 13.57 10.35
C PRO A 50 11.37 14.51 11.21
N THR A 51 12.52 14.90 10.66
CA THR A 51 13.46 15.78 11.32
C THR A 51 12.85 17.16 11.58
N PRO A 52 12.81 17.64 12.83
CA PRO A 52 12.34 18.99 13.13
C PRO A 52 13.27 20.08 12.55
N GLN A 53 12.69 21.24 12.23
CA GLN A 53 13.45 22.37 11.71
C GLN A 53 14.52 22.91 12.69
N SER A 54 14.23 22.82 13.99
CA SER A 54 15.16 23.25 15.04
C SER A 54 15.01 22.39 16.28
N ILE A 55 16.16 21.90 16.79
CA ILE A 55 16.26 21.18 18.06
C ILE A 55 17.40 21.82 18.84
N ILE A 56 17.11 22.31 20.02
CA ILE A 56 18.10 22.82 20.99
C ILE A 56 18.07 21.92 22.20
N ALA A 57 19.06 21.00 22.29
CA ALA A 57 19.25 20.17 23.46
C ALA A 57 19.83 21.00 24.61
N LYS A 58 19.42 20.71 25.83
CA LYS A 58 19.90 21.33 27.07
C LYS A 58 20.43 20.27 28.01
N GLU A 59 21.34 20.66 28.90
CA GLU A 59 21.82 19.74 29.95
C GLU A 59 20.71 19.44 30.97
N GLY A 60 20.60 18.18 31.37
CA GLY A 60 19.64 17.72 32.35
C GLY A 60 18.48 16.91 31.78
N VAL A 61 17.66 16.42 32.69
CA VAL A 61 16.51 15.59 32.37
C VAL A 61 15.27 16.09 33.13
N PHE A 62 14.11 15.96 32.50
CA PHE A 62 12.81 16.13 33.13
C PHE A 62 12.22 14.77 33.52
N ILE A 63 11.56 14.67 34.68
CA ILE A 63 10.98 13.42 35.16
C ILE A 63 9.47 13.54 35.23
N ILE A 64 8.78 12.71 34.44
CA ILE A 64 7.32 12.57 34.53
C ILE A 64 7.01 11.52 35.62
N LEU A 65 6.17 11.90 36.57
CA LEU A 65 5.67 11.01 37.61
C LEU A 65 4.28 10.44 37.23
N ALA A 66 3.92 9.31 37.85
CA ALA A 66 2.62 8.66 37.62
C ALA A 66 1.38 9.50 37.97
N ASN A 67 1.55 10.52 38.80
CA ASN A 67 0.50 11.46 39.22
C ASN A 67 0.55 12.79 38.46
N ALA A 68 1.35 12.89 37.40
CA ALA A 68 1.37 14.07 36.53
C ALA A 68 0.02 14.26 35.85
N GLU A 69 -0.31 15.51 35.52
CA GLU A 69 -1.54 15.84 34.81
C GLU A 69 -1.22 16.51 33.48
N ILE A 70 -2.04 16.17 32.48
CA ILE A 70 -2.08 16.86 31.18
C ILE A 70 -3.14 17.94 31.28
N THR A 71 -2.76 19.20 31.03
CA THR A 71 -3.69 20.32 31.00
C THR A 71 -3.80 20.91 29.60
N PHE A 72 -4.91 21.56 29.33
CA PHE A 72 -5.15 22.26 28.06
C PHE A 72 -5.86 23.59 28.31
N SER A 73 -5.49 24.62 27.54
CA SER A 73 -5.99 25.99 27.72
C SER A 73 -7.37 26.23 27.11
N GLU A 74 -7.73 25.47 26.07
CA GLU A 74 -8.93 25.67 25.27
C GLU A 74 -9.77 24.39 25.20
N PRO A 75 -11.11 24.43 25.33
CA PRO A 75 -11.98 23.25 25.22
C PRO A 75 -11.79 22.46 23.93
N SER A 76 -11.42 23.11 22.81
CA SER A 76 -11.11 22.48 21.54
C SER A 76 -9.90 21.56 21.57
N LEU A 77 -9.00 21.70 22.56
CA LEU A 77 -7.83 20.86 22.78
C LEU A 77 -8.11 19.62 23.64
N ARG A 78 -9.36 19.45 24.12
CA ARG A 78 -9.71 18.28 24.94
C ARG A 78 -9.39 16.96 24.22
N ALA A 79 -9.78 16.83 22.95
CA ALA A 79 -9.52 15.61 22.15
C ALA A 79 -8.01 15.35 21.98
N ALA A 80 -7.19 16.38 21.80
CA ALA A 80 -5.74 16.26 21.74
C ALA A 80 -5.15 15.82 23.10
N ALA A 81 -5.69 16.35 24.21
CA ALA A 81 -5.28 15.92 25.56
C ALA A 81 -5.68 14.47 25.85
N GLU A 82 -6.88 14.04 25.46
CA GLU A 82 -7.35 12.65 25.55
C GLU A 82 -6.49 11.72 24.69
N TYR A 83 -6.13 12.14 23.48
CA TYR A 83 -5.23 11.41 22.59
C TYR A 83 -3.85 11.21 23.25
N LEU A 84 -3.22 12.26 23.79
CA LEU A 84 -1.96 12.13 24.50
C LEU A 84 -2.11 11.26 25.77
N ALA A 85 -3.22 11.43 26.51
CA ALA A 85 -3.50 10.67 27.72
C ALA A 85 -3.64 9.17 27.45
N SER A 86 -4.13 8.76 26.29
CA SER A 86 -4.25 7.34 25.92
C SER A 86 -2.89 6.63 25.84
N TYR A 87 -1.83 7.34 25.50
CA TYR A 87 -0.45 6.83 25.49
C TYR A 87 0.22 6.90 26.86
N LEU A 88 0.00 8.03 27.59
CA LEU A 88 0.69 8.28 28.85
C LEU A 88 -0.05 7.70 30.06
N LEU A 89 -1.32 7.31 29.91
CA LEU A 89 -2.19 6.84 31.02
C LEU A 89 -2.26 7.86 32.15
N LEU A 90 -2.26 9.16 31.86
CA LEU A 90 -2.33 10.27 32.77
C LEU A 90 -3.72 10.91 32.78
N ASN A 91 -4.07 11.58 33.89
CA ASN A 91 -5.31 12.35 33.96
C ASN A 91 -5.23 13.64 33.14
N ILE A 92 -6.38 14.05 32.62
CA ILE A 92 -6.52 15.32 31.87
C ILE A 92 -7.37 16.31 32.68
N ARG A 93 -7.07 17.60 32.53
CA ARG A 93 -7.82 18.70 33.14
C ARG A 93 -7.72 19.97 32.32
N GLU A 94 -8.79 20.72 32.27
CA GLU A 94 -8.74 22.09 31.73
C GLU A 94 -7.98 23.00 32.73
N GLY A 95 -7.08 23.82 32.24
CA GLY A 95 -6.22 24.69 33.03
C GLY A 95 -4.86 24.92 32.40
N SER A 96 -3.97 25.62 33.10
CA SER A 96 -2.64 26.01 32.57
C SER A 96 -1.46 25.57 33.46
N ASP A 97 -1.73 24.90 34.59
CA ASP A 97 -0.79 24.63 35.67
C ASP A 97 -0.37 23.15 35.75
N GLY A 98 -0.69 22.36 34.74
CA GLY A 98 -0.28 20.95 34.65
C GLY A 98 1.19 20.78 34.28
N VAL A 99 1.71 19.59 34.60
CA VAL A 99 3.07 19.17 34.28
C VAL A 99 3.27 19.12 32.75
N ILE A 100 2.24 18.67 32.00
CA ILE A 100 2.21 18.71 30.56
C ILE A 100 1.08 19.65 30.17
N HIS A 101 1.38 20.65 29.33
CA HIS A 101 0.39 21.67 28.98
C HIS A 101 0.29 21.85 27.46
N LEU A 102 -0.96 21.80 26.94
CA LEU A 102 -1.30 22.01 25.55
C LEU A 102 -1.96 23.39 25.38
N THR A 103 -1.52 24.16 24.38
CA THR A 103 -2.03 25.49 24.12
C THR A 103 -1.94 25.86 22.65
N TYR A 104 -2.63 26.93 22.25
CA TYR A 104 -2.43 27.57 20.96
C TYR A 104 -1.45 28.73 21.05
N ASP A 105 -0.72 28.97 19.94
CA ASP A 105 0.10 30.15 19.73
C ASP A 105 -0.23 30.74 18.34
N ALA A 106 -0.97 31.84 18.34
CA ALA A 106 -1.42 32.54 17.13
C ALA A 106 -0.27 33.10 16.27
N ALA A 107 0.97 33.11 16.77
CA ALA A 107 2.13 33.52 15.99
C ALA A 107 2.66 32.42 15.09
N LEU A 108 2.26 31.16 15.32
CA LEU A 108 2.64 30.00 14.54
C LEU A 108 1.71 29.82 13.33
N SER A 109 2.24 29.28 12.24
CA SER A 109 1.41 28.83 11.12
C SER A 109 0.57 27.61 11.51
N ARG A 110 -0.47 27.32 10.77
CA ARG A 110 -1.54 26.36 11.07
C ARG A 110 -1.06 25.03 11.70
N GLU A 111 -0.09 24.36 11.11
CA GLU A 111 0.42 23.06 11.58
C GLU A 111 1.80 23.13 12.23
N ALA A 112 2.34 24.35 12.39
CA ALA A 112 3.59 24.59 13.12
C ALA A 112 3.39 24.40 14.62
N TYR A 113 4.46 23.99 15.32
CA TYR A 113 4.42 23.82 16.76
C TYR A 113 5.75 24.21 17.43
N GLY A 114 5.64 24.51 18.72
CA GLY A 114 6.74 24.58 19.65
C GLY A 114 6.57 23.49 20.72
N LEU A 115 7.63 22.75 21.02
CA LEU A 115 7.69 21.79 22.12
C LEU A 115 8.87 22.15 23.01
N THR A 116 8.60 22.42 24.29
CA THR A 116 9.63 22.65 25.29
C THR A 116 9.53 21.58 26.39
N VAL A 117 10.61 20.87 26.63
CA VAL A 117 10.82 20.06 27.83
C VAL A 117 11.76 20.84 28.73
N GLY A 118 11.18 21.52 29.72
CA GLY A 118 11.89 22.38 30.68
C GLY A 118 11.98 21.74 32.05
N GLU A 119 12.70 22.39 32.99
CA GLU A 119 12.78 21.93 34.39
C GLU A 119 11.42 21.94 35.08
N ASP A 120 10.51 22.85 34.72
CA ASP A 120 9.21 23.05 35.32
C ASP A 120 8.07 22.23 34.65
N GLY A 121 8.35 21.53 33.55
CA GLY A 121 7.35 20.76 32.82
C GLY A 121 7.49 20.80 31.31
N ILE A 122 6.47 20.25 30.65
CA ILE A 122 6.41 20.09 29.20
C ILE A 122 5.34 21.04 28.66
N ARG A 123 5.68 21.81 27.62
CA ARG A 123 4.77 22.74 26.94
C ARG A 123 4.71 22.43 25.46
N ILE A 124 3.51 22.22 24.93
CA ILE A 124 3.25 22.09 23.51
C ILE A 124 2.35 23.22 23.06
N SER A 125 2.83 24.05 22.12
CA SER A 125 2.04 25.11 21.50
C SER A 125 1.91 24.85 20.02
N GLY A 126 0.71 24.90 19.47
CA GLY A 126 0.44 24.76 18.03
C GLY A 126 -0.22 26.00 17.45
N GLY A 127 -0.01 26.29 16.16
CA GLY A 127 -0.75 27.37 15.48
C GLY A 127 -2.25 27.11 15.48
N GLU A 128 -2.63 25.89 15.15
CA GLU A 128 -3.99 25.34 15.27
C GLU A 128 -3.93 23.91 15.86
N TYR A 129 -5.08 23.22 15.88
CA TYR A 129 -5.19 21.85 16.41
C TYR A 129 -4.13 20.88 15.84
N GLY A 130 -3.91 20.93 14.52
CA GLY A 130 -2.91 20.10 13.84
C GLY A 130 -1.48 20.34 14.33
N GLY A 131 -1.12 21.59 14.66
CA GLY A 131 0.17 21.90 15.25
C GLY A 131 0.36 21.26 16.61
N VAL A 132 -0.70 21.24 17.46
CA VAL A 132 -0.65 20.58 18.76
C VAL A 132 -0.48 19.06 18.60
N ILE A 133 -1.21 18.43 17.67
CA ILE A 133 -1.06 17.00 17.35
C ILE A 133 0.35 16.68 16.87
N ASN A 134 0.92 17.49 15.98
CA ASN A 134 2.30 17.33 15.52
C ASN A 134 3.33 17.43 16.65
N GLY A 135 3.10 18.35 17.60
CA GLY A 135 3.88 18.48 18.82
C GLY A 135 3.76 17.26 19.76
N ILE A 136 2.55 16.71 19.91
CA ILE A 136 2.29 15.47 20.65
C ILE A 136 3.04 14.32 19.99
N THR A 137 2.94 14.15 18.67
CA THR A 137 3.65 13.12 17.90
C THR A 137 5.17 13.20 18.14
N THR A 138 5.72 14.42 18.20
CA THR A 138 7.15 14.60 18.49
C THR A 138 7.49 14.30 19.94
N LEU A 139 6.64 14.67 20.91
CA LEU A 139 6.82 14.31 22.32
C LEU A 139 6.84 12.79 22.49
N LEU A 140 5.93 12.05 21.85
CA LEU A 140 5.91 10.58 21.90
C LEU A 140 7.21 9.95 21.41
N GLN A 141 7.89 10.56 20.43
CA GLN A 141 9.18 10.08 19.95
C GLN A 141 10.36 10.38 20.91
N LEU A 142 10.21 11.31 21.86
CA LEU A 142 11.18 11.54 22.92
C LEU A 142 11.07 10.52 24.05
N LEU A 143 9.94 9.82 24.13
CA LEU A 143 9.65 8.79 25.16
C LEU A 143 10.22 7.43 24.74
N PRO A 144 10.42 6.50 25.70
CA PRO A 144 10.71 5.11 25.37
C PRO A 144 9.68 4.51 24.42
N SER A 145 10.11 3.72 23.43
CA SER A 145 9.22 3.14 22.41
C SER A 145 8.04 2.34 22.98
N LYS A 146 8.17 1.79 24.17
CA LYS A 146 7.09 1.10 24.93
C LYS A 146 5.84 1.96 25.15
N VAL A 147 5.91 3.27 24.97
CA VAL A 147 4.73 4.14 25.01
C VAL A 147 3.70 3.73 23.95
N TYR A 148 4.16 3.23 22.80
CA TYR A 148 3.28 2.77 21.71
C TYR A 148 2.62 1.40 22.01
N GLU A 149 3.17 0.63 22.94
CA GLU A 149 2.54 -0.61 23.42
C GLU A 149 1.46 -0.36 24.49
N GLY A 150 1.28 0.90 24.94
CA GLY A 150 0.40 1.25 26.04
C GLY A 150 0.94 0.73 27.39
N VAL A 151 2.25 0.50 27.49
CA VAL A 151 2.94 -0.01 28.68
C VAL A 151 4.06 0.94 29.07
N LEU A 152 3.69 2.04 29.73
CA LEU A 152 4.66 3.00 30.22
C LEU A 152 4.84 2.83 31.73
N SER A 153 6.10 2.65 32.19
CA SER A 153 6.41 2.54 33.60
C SER A 153 6.95 3.85 34.14
N TYR A 154 6.31 4.41 35.12
CA TYR A 154 6.75 5.64 35.79
C TYR A 154 7.75 5.36 36.94
N PRO A 155 8.71 6.28 37.20
CA PRO A 155 8.94 7.57 36.53
C PRO A 155 9.55 7.43 35.15
N VAL A 156 9.26 8.39 34.25
CA VAL A 156 9.82 8.47 32.91
C VAL A 156 10.74 9.68 32.81
N GLN A 157 11.94 9.50 32.26
CA GLN A 157 12.91 10.57 32.03
C GLN A 157 12.88 11.03 30.57
N LEU A 158 13.00 12.34 30.37
CA LEU A 158 13.11 13.00 29.06
C LEU A 158 14.27 13.98 29.05
N PRO A 159 15.03 14.11 27.96
CA PRO A 159 16.06 15.14 27.84
C PRO A 159 15.42 16.53 27.81
N LEU A 160 16.06 17.50 28.46
CA LEU A 160 15.63 18.90 28.36
C LEU A 160 15.92 19.41 26.95
N CYS A 161 14.91 20.02 26.32
CA CYS A 161 15.06 20.51 24.94
C CYS A 161 14.02 21.58 24.57
N GLU A 162 14.34 22.30 23.52
CA GLU A 162 13.38 23.15 22.79
C GLU A 162 13.34 22.73 21.33
N ILE A 163 12.15 22.47 20.80
CA ILE A 163 11.90 22.08 19.41
C ILE A 163 10.94 23.10 18.78
N LYS A 164 11.29 23.58 17.60
CA LYS A 164 10.41 24.39 16.75
C LYS A 164 10.34 23.76 15.39
N ASP A 165 9.12 23.60 14.87
CA ASP A 165 8.93 22.82 13.67
C ASP A 165 7.66 23.25 12.91
N ALA A 166 7.69 23.02 11.60
CA ALA A 166 6.55 23.26 10.71
C ALA A 166 6.71 22.42 9.42
N PRO A 167 5.62 21.96 8.82
CA PRO A 167 5.68 21.20 7.59
C PRO A 167 6.07 22.04 6.37
N ARG A 168 6.77 21.42 5.40
CA ARG A 168 7.02 21.99 4.08
C ARG A 168 5.74 22.16 3.28
N TYR A 169 4.93 21.09 3.21
CA TYR A 169 3.70 21.06 2.43
C TYR A 169 2.47 21.00 3.34
N ALA A 170 1.43 21.75 2.94
CA ALA A 170 0.14 21.73 3.61
C ALA A 170 -0.61 20.42 3.42
N TYR A 171 -0.35 19.71 2.31
CA TYR A 171 -0.92 18.41 1.98
C TYR A 171 0.15 17.33 2.04
N ARG A 172 -0.05 16.30 2.86
CA ARG A 172 0.81 15.14 3.01
C ARG A 172 -0.09 13.92 3.06
N GLY A 173 -0.34 13.36 1.86
CA GLY A 173 -1.39 12.36 1.65
C GLY A 173 -0.90 10.92 1.61
N PHE A 174 -1.82 10.05 1.93
CA PHE A 174 -1.74 8.64 1.59
C PHE A 174 -3.06 8.17 0.97
N MET A 175 -3.01 7.56 -0.20
CA MET A 175 -4.17 6.92 -0.83
C MET A 175 -4.17 5.43 -0.51
N LEU A 176 -5.30 4.92 -0.04
CA LEU A 176 -5.52 3.52 0.26
C LEU A 176 -6.62 2.95 -0.61
N ASP A 177 -6.28 1.98 -1.47
CA ASP A 177 -7.25 1.23 -2.25
C ASP A 177 -7.89 0.13 -1.39
N VAL A 178 -9.17 0.29 -1.12
CA VAL A 178 -10.01 -0.67 -0.40
C VAL A 178 -10.96 -1.44 -1.33
N CYS A 179 -10.90 -1.12 -2.65
CA CYS A 179 -11.73 -1.76 -3.66
C CYS A 179 -11.20 -3.11 -4.10
N ARG A 180 -9.93 -3.14 -4.56
CA ARG A 180 -9.33 -4.39 -5.05
C ARG A 180 -9.16 -5.39 -3.92
N THR A 181 -8.87 -4.91 -2.71
CA THR A 181 -8.85 -5.74 -1.49
C THR A 181 -9.68 -5.10 -0.40
N TRP A 182 -10.64 -5.86 0.13
CA TRP A 182 -11.47 -5.42 1.26
C TRP A 182 -10.63 -5.32 2.54
N MET A 183 -10.74 -4.20 3.22
CA MET A 183 -10.17 -3.96 4.55
C MET A 183 -11.26 -3.56 5.52
N SER A 184 -11.26 -4.13 6.73
CA SER A 184 -12.24 -3.74 7.74
C SER A 184 -11.98 -2.31 8.24
N LYS A 185 -12.99 -1.68 8.85
CA LYS A 185 -12.81 -0.34 9.41
C LYS A 185 -11.73 -0.30 10.49
N GLU A 186 -11.62 -1.39 11.25
CA GLU A 186 -10.60 -1.53 12.29
C GLU A 186 -9.19 -1.50 11.69
N MET A 187 -8.98 -2.19 10.57
CA MET A 187 -7.71 -2.13 9.83
C MET A 187 -7.39 -0.72 9.34
N ILE A 188 -8.40 0.00 8.83
CA ILE A 188 -8.20 1.40 8.41
C ILE A 188 -7.84 2.27 9.61
N MET A 189 -8.54 2.14 10.73
CA MET A 189 -8.28 2.93 11.94
C MET A 189 -6.89 2.63 12.51
N GLU A 190 -6.47 1.36 12.52
CA GLU A 190 -5.12 0.96 12.91
C GLU A 190 -4.05 1.61 11.98
N TYR A 191 -4.31 1.63 10.68
CA TYR A 191 -3.39 2.27 9.73
C TYR A 191 -3.38 3.80 9.86
N VAL A 192 -4.50 4.42 10.22
CA VAL A 192 -4.60 5.86 10.55
C VAL A 192 -3.67 6.21 11.72
N ASP A 193 -3.56 5.36 12.74
CA ASP A 193 -2.59 5.58 13.84
C ASP A 193 -1.16 5.64 13.32
N VAL A 194 -0.80 4.68 12.46
CA VAL A 194 0.54 4.63 11.87
C VAL A 194 0.83 5.86 11.01
N LEU A 195 -0.14 6.31 10.20
CA LEU A 195 -0.02 7.52 9.38
C LEU A 195 0.17 8.78 10.25
N ALA A 196 -0.61 8.91 11.32
CA ALA A 196 -0.55 10.05 12.24
C ALA A 196 0.84 10.17 12.90
N HIS A 197 1.46 9.05 13.29
CA HIS A 197 2.81 9.03 13.85
C HIS A 197 3.89 9.48 12.87
N HIS A 198 3.60 9.46 11.58
CA HIS A 198 4.47 9.96 10.51
C HIS A 198 4.05 11.35 10.00
N LYS A 199 3.18 12.05 10.74
CA LYS A 199 2.68 13.41 10.43
C LYS A 199 2.02 13.52 9.04
N ILE A 200 1.45 12.42 8.54
CA ILE A 200 0.56 12.42 7.38
C ILE A 200 -0.76 13.05 7.83
N ASN A 201 -1.33 13.95 7.02
CA ASN A 201 -2.53 14.69 7.40
C ASN A 201 -3.72 14.47 6.47
N THR A 202 -3.59 13.60 5.48
CA THR A 202 -4.69 13.26 4.57
C THR A 202 -4.69 11.77 4.26
N LEU A 203 -5.84 11.13 4.40
CA LEU A 203 -6.12 9.79 3.92
C LEU A 203 -7.15 9.86 2.80
N ARG A 204 -6.78 9.51 1.58
CA ARG A 204 -7.71 9.34 0.48
C ARG A 204 -8.11 7.88 0.38
N LEU A 205 -9.41 7.61 0.45
CA LEU A 205 -9.96 6.26 0.32
C LEU A 205 -10.50 6.05 -1.09
N HIS A 206 -9.90 5.13 -1.83
CA HIS A 206 -10.38 4.69 -3.13
C HIS A 206 -11.52 3.70 -2.92
N LEU A 207 -12.78 4.22 -2.99
CA LEU A 207 -13.98 3.53 -2.52
C LEU A 207 -14.74 2.80 -3.62
N THR A 208 -14.48 3.12 -4.89
CA THR A 208 -15.17 2.52 -6.03
C THR A 208 -14.20 2.22 -7.17
N ASP A 209 -14.39 1.05 -7.79
CA ASP A 209 -13.59 0.61 -8.94
C ASP A 209 -14.31 -0.53 -9.67
N ASP A 210 -13.66 -1.11 -10.67
CA ASP A 210 -14.15 -2.27 -11.44
C ASP A 210 -14.48 -3.47 -10.53
N GLU A 211 -13.78 -3.64 -9.42
CA GLU A 211 -13.83 -4.81 -8.56
C GLU A 211 -14.83 -4.68 -7.41
N ALA A 212 -15.21 -3.46 -7.02
CA ALA A 212 -16.14 -3.29 -5.92
C ALA A 212 -16.68 -1.86 -5.78
N TRP A 213 -17.74 -1.76 -4.98
CA TRP A 213 -18.32 -0.54 -4.44
C TRP A 213 -18.31 -0.62 -2.91
N ARG A 214 -17.58 0.25 -2.23
CA ARG A 214 -17.27 0.09 -0.81
C ARG A 214 -18.02 1.02 0.15
N ILE A 215 -18.89 1.90 -0.35
CA ILE A 215 -19.60 2.88 0.47
C ILE A 215 -21.12 2.72 0.35
N GLU A 216 -21.83 2.75 1.49
CA GLU A 216 -23.29 2.73 1.53
C GLU A 216 -23.88 3.98 0.87
N ILE A 217 -24.81 3.78 -0.06
CA ILE A 217 -25.64 4.80 -0.69
C ILE A 217 -27.10 4.42 -0.45
N GLU A 218 -27.81 5.16 0.39
CA GLU A 218 -29.17 4.83 0.81
C GLU A 218 -30.19 4.88 -0.35
N SER A 219 -29.98 5.78 -1.32
CA SER A 219 -30.81 5.87 -2.52
C SER A 219 -30.58 4.70 -3.49
N HIS A 220 -29.43 4.02 -3.40
CA HIS A 220 -29.02 2.92 -4.27
C HIS A 220 -28.32 1.82 -3.44
N PRO A 221 -29.03 1.14 -2.52
CA PRO A 221 -28.43 0.20 -1.57
C PRO A 221 -27.75 -1.00 -2.26
N GLU A 222 -28.22 -1.40 -3.45
CA GLU A 222 -27.63 -2.48 -4.25
C GLU A 222 -26.17 -2.23 -4.62
N LEU A 223 -25.74 -0.97 -4.71
CA LEU A 223 -24.34 -0.63 -4.99
C LEU A 223 -23.42 -1.19 -3.92
N ALA A 224 -23.78 -1.07 -2.65
CA ALA A 224 -22.99 -1.58 -1.53
C ALA A 224 -23.32 -3.04 -1.19
N GLU A 225 -24.61 -3.40 -1.11
CA GLU A 225 -25.05 -4.72 -0.66
C GLU A 225 -24.68 -5.84 -1.65
N GLU A 226 -24.63 -5.54 -2.93
CA GLU A 226 -24.21 -6.46 -3.99
C GLU A 226 -22.81 -6.12 -4.54
N GLY A 227 -22.55 -4.84 -4.83
CA GLY A 227 -21.27 -4.38 -5.36
C GLY A 227 -20.11 -4.44 -4.35
N GLY A 228 -20.41 -4.50 -3.04
CA GLY A 228 -19.40 -4.71 -2.00
C GLY A 228 -18.80 -6.13 -1.97
N PHE A 229 -19.39 -7.09 -2.69
CA PHE A 229 -18.99 -8.49 -2.64
C PHE A 229 -18.70 -9.06 -4.03
N ARG A 230 -17.75 -9.99 -4.10
CA ARG A 230 -17.37 -10.71 -5.32
C ARG A 230 -17.06 -12.18 -5.04
N GLY A 231 -17.07 -12.99 -6.08
CA GLY A 231 -16.82 -14.43 -5.99
C GLY A 231 -18.00 -15.24 -5.47
N GLY A 232 -17.91 -16.56 -5.51
CA GLY A 232 -19.00 -17.44 -5.12
C GLY A 232 -20.26 -17.19 -5.94
N ASP A 233 -21.34 -16.82 -5.26
CA ASP A 233 -22.64 -16.46 -5.83
C ASP A 233 -22.85 -14.94 -6.04
N ALA A 234 -21.85 -14.11 -5.73
CA ALA A 234 -21.93 -12.67 -5.91
C ALA A 234 -22.06 -12.28 -7.39
N LYS A 235 -22.76 -11.15 -7.67
CA LYS A 235 -22.91 -10.63 -9.03
C LYS A 235 -21.60 -10.13 -9.63
N ILE A 236 -20.73 -9.55 -8.77
CA ILE A 236 -19.44 -9.04 -9.21
C ILE A 236 -18.47 -10.19 -9.35
N TRP A 237 -17.81 -10.22 -10.50
CA TRP A 237 -16.83 -11.26 -10.80
C TRP A 237 -15.48 -10.99 -10.15
N PRO A 238 -14.85 -12.00 -9.53
CA PRO A 238 -13.55 -11.77 -8.88
C PRO A 238 -12.43 -11.70 -9.91
N ARG A 239 -11.74 -10.56 -9.97
CA ARG A 239 -10.44 -10.46 -10.66
C ARG A 239 -9.30 -10.87 -9.74
N TYR A 240 -9.41 -10.55 -8.46
CA TYR A 240 -8.40 -10.77 -7.43
C TYR A 240 -9.01 -11.53 -6.26
N GLY A 241 -8.19 -12.32 -5.57
CA GLY A 241 -8.59 -13.04 -4.38
C GLY A 241 -9.25 -14.40 -4.64
N LYS A 242 -10.15 -14.82 -3.75
CA LYS A 242 -10.78 -16.15 -3.76
C LYS A 242 -11.99 -16.18 -4.68
N TRP A 243 -12.08 -17.18 -5.54
CA TRP A 243 -13.12 -17.26 -6.57
C TRP A 243 -14.33 -18.07 -6.14
N GLY A 244 -14.11 -19.12 -5.35
CA GLY A 244 -15.16 -20.04 -4.92
C GLY A 244 -15.98 -19.57 -3.73
N GLU A 245 -15.60 -18.48 -3.10
CA GLU A 245 -16.24 -17.94 -1.90
C GLU A 245 -16.73 -16.52 -2.14
N ARG A 246 -17.88 -16.16 -1.58
CA ARG A 246 -18.34 -14.77 -1.52
C ARG A 246 -17.43 -14.01 -0.58
N TRP A 247 -16.75 -12.98 -1.08
CA TRP A 247 -15.74 -12.24 -0.36
C TRP A 247 -15.87 -10.74 -0.58
N GLY A 248 -15.64 -9.96 0.46
CA GLY A 248 -15.68 -8.51 0.41
C GLY A 248 -16.39 -7.92 1.62
N GLY A 249 -16.91 -6.72 1.45
CA GLY A 249 -17.63 -5.92 2.43
C GLY A 249 -17.82 -4.51 1.92
N TYR A 250 -18.49 -3.69 2.71
CA TYR A 250 -18.64 -2.25 2.49
C TYR A 250 -18.73 -1.53 3.82
N TYR A 251 -18.51 -0.24 3.80
CA TYR A 251 -18.64 0.62 4.97
C TYR A 251 -20.04 1.22 4.98
N THR A 252 -20.76 1.01 6.09
CA THR A 252 -21.97 1.78 6.35
C THR A 252 -21.62 3.25 6.56
N LYS A 253 -22.59 4.14 6.43
CA LYS A 253 -22.41 5.56 6.77
C LYS A 253 -21.96 5.74 8.23
N ALA A 254 -22.39 4.83 9.12
CA ALA A 254 -21.95 4.84 10.51
C ALA A 254 -20.47 4.46 10.65
N ASP A 255 -20.03 3.40 9.97
CA ASP A 255 -18.61 3.00 9.95
C ASP A 255 -17.72 4.11 9.38
N MET A 256 -18.17 4.73 8.30
CA MET A 256 -17.41 5.81 7.67
C MET A 256 -17.31 7.05 8.56
N ARG A 257 -18.39 7.42 9.28
CA ARG A 257 -18.33 8.51 10.28
C ARG A 257 -17.33 8.18 11.38
N GLU A 258 -17.32 6.94 11.87
CA GLU A 258 -16.37 6.49 12.89
C GLU A 258 -14.91 6.62 12.39
N ILE A 259 -14.62 6.20 11.14
CA ILE A 259 -13.30 6.38 10.52
C ILE A 259 -12.94 7.87 10.43
N ILE A 260 -13.87 8.71 9.95
CA ILE A 260 -13.66 10.16 9.79
C ILE A 260 -13.37 10.82 11.14
N ASP A 261 -14.17 10.56 12.16
CA ASP A 261 -14.01 11.14 13.50
C ASP A 261 -12.70 10.67 14.15
N TYR A 262 -12.35 9.39 13.99
CA TYR A 262 -11.10 8.81 14.48
C TYR A 262 -9.88 9.46 13.84
N ALA A 263 -9.91 9.67 12.53
CA ALA A 263 -8.86 10.33 11.76
C ALA A 263 -8.74 11.82 12.14
N ALA A 264 -9.87 12.51 12.33
CA ALA A 264 -9.90 13.94 12.68
C ALA A 264 -9.22 14.23 14.02
N VAL A 265 -9.39 13.35 15.03
CA VAL A 265 -8.66 13.47 16.32
C VAL A 265 -7.14 13.44 16.14
N ARG A 266 -6.66 12.80 15.07
CA ARG A 266 -5.23 12.65 14.71
C ARG A 266 -4.75 13.67 13.68
N ASN A 267 -5.57 14.70 13.40
CA ASN A 267 -5.32 15.69 12.35
C ASN A 267 -5.20 15.08 10.95
N ILE A 268 -5.97 14.02 10.65
CA ILE A 268 -6.05 13.42 9.32
C ILE A 268 -7.41 13.71 8.71
N GLU A 269 -7.43 14.40 7.56
CA GLU A 269 -8.61 14.57 6.74
C GLU A 269 -8.85 13.32 5.89
N VAL A 270 -10.09 12.80 5.88
CA VAL A 270 -10.47 11.70 5.00
C VAL A 270 -11.15 12.25 3.75
N ILE A 271 -10.56 11.99 2.59
CA ILE A 271 -11.08 12.37 1.26
C ILE A 271 -11.63 11.11 0.58
N PRO A 272 -12.90 11.08 0.19
CA PRO A 272 -13.44 9.98 -0.59
C PRO A 272 -13.03 10.10 -2.06
N GLU A 273 -12.78 8.95 -2.70
CA GLU A 273 -12.64 8.84 -4.14
C GLU A 273 -13.75 7.95 -4.69
N ILE A 274 -14.54 8.53 -5.60
CA ILE A 274 -15.55 7.86 -6.41
C ILE A 274 -15.06 7.94 -7.84
N ASP A 275 -14.46 6.87 -8.33
CA ASP A 275 -13.75 6.88 -9.61
C ASP A 275 -14.73 6.82 -10.79
N LEU A 276 -14.62 7.81 -11.69
CA LEU A 276 -15.53 8.10 -12.79
C LEU A 276 -14.78 8.78 -13.95
N PRO A 277 -15.21 8.64 -15.21
CA PRO A 277 -16.25 7.75 -15.71
C PRO A 277 -15.73 6.34 -16.02
N GLY A 278 -14.41 6.12 -15.99
CA GLY A 278 -13.75 4.81 -16.09
C GLY A 278 -13.91 4.03 -14.80
N HIS A 279 -13.20 2.91 -14.67
CA HIS A 279 -13.16 2.09 -13.44
C HIS A 279 -14.55 1.79 -12.84
N SER A 280 -15.55 1.63 -13.71
CA SER A 280 -16.97 1.58 -13.35
C SER A 280 -17.63 0.23 -13.65
N LEU A 281 -16.84 -0.86 -13.82
CA LEU A 281 -17.40 -2.18 -14.15
C LEU A 281 -18.31 -2.71 -13.05
N CYS A 282 -18.01 -2.42 -11.79
CA CYS A 282 -18.86 -2.83 -10.67
C CYS A 282 -20.27 -2.24 -10.82
N ILE A 283 -20.37 -0.91 -10.94
CA ILE A 283 -21.66 -0.26 -11.11
C ILE A 283 -22.31 -0.62 -12.46
N ALA A 284 -21.52 -0.79 -13.53
CA ALA A 284 -22.04 -1.21 -14.84
C ALA A 284 -22.59 -2.63 -14.84
N THR A 285 -22.12 -3.49 -13.94
CA THR A 285 -22.66 -4.84 -13.76
C THR A 285 -24.05 -4.80 -13.09
N LEU A 286 -24.27 -3.87 -12.18
CA LEU A 286 -25.52 -3.69 -11.46
C LEU A 286 -26.51 -2.83 -12.26
N HIS A 287 -26.02 -1.82 -12.95
CA HIS A 287 -26.75 -0.83 -13.75
C HIS A 287 -26.22 -0.76 -15.19
N PRO A 288 -26.45 -1.80 -16.01
CA PRO A 288 -25.92 -1.84 -17.38
C PRO A 288 -26.42 -0.70 -18.27
N GLU A 289 -27.52 -0.06 -17.92
CA GLU A 289 -28.08 1.10 -18.60
C GLU A 289 -27.18 2.32 -18.60
N ILE A 290 -26.16 2.40 -17.71
CA ILE A 290 -25.21 3.51 -17.70
C ILE A 290 -24.28 3.55 -18.91
N LEU A 291 -24.10 2.41 -19.57
CA LEU A 291 -23.18 2.25 -20.69
C LEU A 291 -23.79 2.71 -22.01
N CYS A 292 -22.97 2.99 -23.01
CA CYS A 292 -23.42 3.47 -24.33
C CYS A 292 -24.31 2.45 -25.04
N ASP A 293 -23.84 1.23 -25.20
CA ASP A 293 -24.57 0.13 -25.84
C ASP A 293 -24.10 -1.17 -25.19
N TYR A 294 -24.81 -1.56 -24.16
CA TYR A 294 -24.44 -2.73 -23.38
C TYR A 294 -25.16 -3.97 -23.89
N GLN A 295 -24.38 -4.86 -24.47
CA GLN A 295 -24.77 -6.26 -24.59
C GLN A 295 -24.07 -6.99 -23.43
N PRO A 296 -24.83 -7.60 -22.50
CA PRO A 296 -24.21 -8.35 -21.40
C PRO A 296 -23.25 -9.37 -22.00
N ASN A 297 -21.98 -9.23 -21.70
CA ASN A 297 -21.02 -10.26 -22.04
C ASN A 297 -21.26 -11.42 -21.09
N THR A 298 -21.90 -12.47 -21.57
CA THR A 298 -22.09 -13.70 -20.81
C THR A 298 -20.81 -14.50 -20.66
N SER A 299 -19.76 -14.15 -21.39
CA SER A 299 -18.41 -14.67 -21.18
C SER A 299 -17.66 -13.70 -20.25
N ARG A 300 -17.39 -14.13 -19.05
CA ARG A 300 -16.70 -13.35 -18.01
C ARG A 300 -15.22 -13.28 -18.34
N ALA A 301 -14.77 -12.14 -18.86
CA ALA A 301 -13.38 -11.92 -19.24
C ALA A 301 -12.60 -11.35 -18.04
N PHE A 302 -11.44 -11.95 -17.75
CA PHE A 302 -10.38 -11.26 -17.05
C PHE A 302 -9.70 -10.30 -18.02
N GLY A 303 -9.76 -9.06 -17.74
CA GLY A 303 -9.17 -8.01 -18.54
C GLY A 303 -9.87 -6.70 -18.24
N TYR A 304 -9.27 -5.59 -18.62
CA TYR A 304 -10.00 -4.31 -18.66
C TYR A 304 -11.25 -4.54 -19.51
N ASP A 305 -12.42 -4.44 -18.90
CA ASP A 305 -13.63 -4.33 -19.70
C ASP A 305 -13.64 -2.93 -20.28
N THR A 306 -13.23 -2.83 -21.54
CA THR A 306 -13.24 -1.59 -22.33
C THR A 306 -14.65 -0.96 -22.42
N ARG A 307 -15.65 -1.54 -21.74
CA ARG A 307 -17.02 -1.12 -21.69
C ARG A 307 -17.47 -0.67 -20.29
N SER A 308 -16.54 -0.37 -19.41
CA SER A 308 -16.85 0.08 -18.04
C SER A 308 -17.16 1.57 -17.93
N ALA A 309 -16.83 2.39 -18.95
CA ALA A 309 -17.00 3.83 -18.87
C ALA A 309 -18.48 4.25 -19.05
N PHE A 310 -18.93 5.15 -18.19
CA PHE A 310 -20.25 5.78 -18.31
C PHE A 310 -20.49 6.41 -19.67
N CYS A 311 -21.69 6.27 -20.24
CA CYS A 311 -22.10 7.00 -21.43
C CYS A 311 -22.25 8.50 -21.10
N ALA A 312 -21.41 9.33 -21.67
CA ALA A 312 -21.38 10.76 -21.39
C ALA A 312 -22.60 11.54 -21.93
N SER A 313 -23.36 10.94 -22.86
CA SER A 313 -24.52 11.59 -23.46
C SER A 313 -25.86 11.31 -22.74
N LYS A 314 -25.91 10.39 -21.77
CA LYS A 314 -27.14 10.01 -21.08
C LYS A 314 -27.39 10.89 -19.85
N GLU A 315 -28.44 11.71 -19.89
CA GLU A 315 -28.83 12.54 -18.76
C GLU A 315 -29.22 11.73 -17.52
N SER A 316 -29.74 10.51 -17.68
CA SER A 316 -30.01 9.59 -16.58
C SER A 316 -28.78 9.23 -15.76
N ASN A 317 -27.60 9.20 -16.39
CA ASN A 317 -26.34 8.93 -15.69
C ASN A 317 -26.00 10.06 -14.73
N TYR A 318 -26.19 11.32 -15.14
CA TYR A 318 -25.95 12.46 -14.26
C TYR A 318 -26.97 12.54 -13.11
N ALA A 319 -28.22 12.07 -13.33
CA ALA A 319 -29.21 11.99 -12.25
C ALA A 319 -28.79 10.92 -11.21
N LEU A 320 -28.39 9.73 -11.66
CA LEU A 320 -27.85 8.67 -10.79
C LEU A 320 -26.63 9.15 -10.02
N LEU A 321 -25.67 9.79 -10.72
CA LEU A 321 -24.44 10.30 -10.11
C LEU A 321 -24.72 11.47 -9.14
N GLU A 322 -25.76 12.26 -9.38
CA GLU A 322 -26.20 13.30 -8.43
C GLU A 322 -26.72 12.70 -7.13
N ASP A 323 -27.54 11.64 -7.20
CA ASP A 323 -28.02 10.94 -6.00
C ASP A 323 -26.82 10.40 -5.18
N ILE A 324 -25.87 9.74 -5.83
CA ILE A 324 -24.66 9.19 -5.20
C ILE A 324 -23.81 10.30 -4.60
N LEU A 325 -23.43 11.29 -5.40
CA LEU A 325 -22.51 12.35 -4.96
C LEU A 325 -23.12 13.25 -3.89
N ARG A 326 -24.46 13.46 -3.88
CA ARG A 326 -25.16 14.14 -2.80
C ARG A 326 -24.90 13.46 -1.46
N GLU A 327 -25.10 12.13 -1.39
CA GLU A 327 -24.91 11.38 -0.15
C GLU A 327 -23.44 11.36 0.30
N VAL A 328 -22.51 11.24 -0.65
CA VAL A 328 -21.07 11.35 -0.37
C VAL A 328 -20.72 12.75 0.16
N CYS A 329 -21.24 13.81 -0.47
CA CYS A 329 -20.99 15.20 -0.02
C CYS A 329 -21.55 15.48 1.39
N GLU A 330 -22.70 14.88 1.75
CA GLU A 330 -23.31 15.00 3.07
C GLU A 330 -22.53 14.23 4.14
N LEU A 331 -21.93 13.09 3.77
CA LEU A 331 -21.20 12.23 4.69
C LEU A 331 -19.80 12.73 5.03
N PHE A 332 -19.05 13.21 4.02
CA PHE A 332 -17.66 13.62 4.19
C PHE A 332 -17.53 15.11 4.47
N PRO A 333 -16.89 15.51 5.59
CA PRO A 333 -16.63 16.92 5.88
C PRO A 333 -15.60 17.56 4.95
N SER A 334 -14.76 16.75 4.29
CA SER A 334 -13.75 17.22 3.33
C SER A 334 -14.35 18.19 2.31
N ARG A 335 -13.64 19.27 2.04
CA ARG A 335 -14.01 20.26 0.99
C ARG A 335 -13.91 19.64 -0.41
N TYR A 336 -13.02 18.67 -0.60
CA TYR A 336 -12.75 18.02 -1.88
C TYR A 336 -13.32 16.62 -1.92
N ILE A 337 -13.93 16.27 -3.05
CA ILE A 337 -14.32 14.91 -3.41
C ILE A 337 -13.51 14.55 -4.64
N HIS A 338 -12.78 13.44 -4.58
CA HIS A 338 -12.05 12.94 -5.75
C HIS A 338 -13.01 12.15 -6.64
N ILE A 339 -13.10 12.54 -7.90
CA ILE A 339 -14.05 12.00 -8.88
C ILE A 339 -13.36 11.27 -10.05
N GLY A 340 -12.13 10.81 -9.83
CA GLY A 340 -11.39 9.99 -10.80
C GLY A 340 -10.92 10.74 -12.03
N GLY A 341 -11.12 10.13 -13.19
CA GLY A 341 -10.81 10.68 -14.50
C GLY A 341 -9.64 10.02 -15.21
N ASP A 342 -9.12 8.92 -14.65
CA ASP A 342 -8.02 8.15 -15.21
C ASP A 342 -8.47 6.99 -16.10
N GLU A 343 -7.56 6.56 -16.95
CA GLU A 343 -7.61 5.35 -17.79
C GLU A 343 -8.94 5.12 -18.54
N VAL A 344 -9.65 6.18 -18.92
CA VAL A 344 -10.97 6.09 -19.56
C VAL A 344 -10.86 5.47 -20.96
N ASP A 345 -11.42 4.27 -21.16
CA ASP A 345 -11.57 3.72 -22.51
C ASP A 345 -12.69 4.42 -23.28
N MET A 346 -12.28 5.33 -24.14
CA MET A 346 -13.19 6.14 -24.96
C MET A 346 -13.68 5.41 -26.24
N SER A 347 -13.37 4.14 -26.41
CA SER A 347 -13.71 3.38 -27.62
C SER A 347 -15.22 3.28 -27.82
N GLN A 348 -15.99 3.21 -26.72
CA GLN A 348 -17.45 3.19 -26.77
C GLN A 348 -18.02 4.55 -27.20
N TRP A 349 -17.48 5.64 -26.69
CA TRP A 349 -17.90 6.99 -27.05
C TRP A 349 -17.71 7.28 -28.55
N LYS A 350 -16.61 6.78 -29.14
CA LYS A 350 -16.31 6.92 -30.57
C LYS A 350 -17.33 6.20 -31.46
N ARG A 351 -18.00 5.18 -30.96
CA ARG A 351 -18.99 4.38 -31.70
C ARG A 351 -20.42 4.71 -31.34
N CYS A 352 -20.67 5.29 -30.19
CA CYS A 352 -22.00 5.63 -29.70
C CYS A 352 -22.60 6.80 -30.49
N PRO A 353 -23.75 6.61 -31.20
CA PRO A 353 -24.36 7.69 -31.98
C PRO A 353 -24.74 8.91 -31.13
N ASP A 354 -25.16 8.69 -29.91
CA ASP A 354 -25.58 9.77 -29.01
C ASP A 354 -24.39 10.57 -28.49
N CYS A 355 -23.28 9.90 -28.12
CA CYS A 355 -22.03 10.58 -27.78
C CYS A 355 -21.48 11.38 -28.96
N GLN A 356 -21.50 10.80 -30.17
CA GLN A 356 -21.06 11.50 -31.38
C GLN A 356 -21.95 12.71 -31.72
N ARG A 357 -23.26 12.59 -31.55
CA ARG A 357 -24.17 13.71 -31.70
C ARG A 357 -23.89 14.81 -30.67
N LEU A 358 -23.72 14.46 -29.40
CA LEU A 358 -23.36 15.41 -28.35
C LEU A 358 -22.04 16.12 -28.66
N MET A 359 -21.02 15.39 -29.11
CA MET A 359 -19.75 15.98 -29.53
C MET A 359 -19.94 17.00 -30.67
N GLN A 360 -20.73 16.62 -31.69
CA GLN A 360 -21.04 17.50 -32.81
C GLN A 360 -21.80 18.77 -32.37
N GLU A 361 -22.82 18.61 -31.54
CA GLU A 361 -23.62 19.74 -31.02
C GLU A 361 -22.79 20.71 -30.17
N LYS A 362 -21.80 20.21 -29.46
CA LYS A 362 -20.89 21.01 -28.62
C LYS A 362 -19.63 21.49 -29.34
N GLY A 363 -19.41 21.06 -30.59
CA GLY A 363 -18.22 21.40 -31.37
C GLY A 363 -16.94 20.75 -30.86
N MET A 364 -17.05 19.57 -30.26
CA MET A 364 -15.92 18.79 -29.77
C MET A 364 -15.31 17.96 -30.92
N GLU A 365 -14.00 17.96 -31.01
CA GLU A 365 -13.25 17.23 -32.04
C GLU A 365 -12.64 15.93 -31.53
N LYS A 366 -12.31 15.88 -30.21
CA LYS A 366 -11.61 14.76 -29.58
C LYS A 366 -12.43 14.15 -28.42
N PRO A 367 -12.34 12.84 -28.22
CA PRO A 367 -13.02 12.17 -27.11
C PRO A 367 -12.61 12.70 -25.71
N GLN A 368 -11.39 13.21 -25.57
CA GLN A 368 -10.92 13.84 -24.32
C GLN A 368 -11.76 15.08 -23.96
N GLU A 369 -12.25 15.82 -24.96
CA GLU A 369 -13.17 16.96 -24.72
C GLU A 369 -14.53 16.49 -24.20
N LEU A 370 -14.96 15.28 -24.59
CA LEU A 370 -16.16 14.66 -24.04
C LEU A 370 -15.94 14.19 -22.58
N GLN A 371 -14.75 13.71 -22.27
CA GLN A 371 -14.37 13.41 -20.88
C GLN A 371 -14.35 14.71 -20.04
N GLN A 372 -13.74 15.76 -20.53
CA GLN A 372 -13.74 17.05 -19.85
C GLN A 372 -15.17 17.58 -19.64
N TYR A 373 -16.07 17.41 -20.61
CA TYR A 373 -17.48 17.73 -20.45
C TYR A 373 -18.12 16.90 -19.32
N PHE A 374 -17.87 15.60 -19.27
CA PHE A 374 -18.39 14.74 -18.21
C PHE A 374 -17.90 15.17 -16.84
N MET A 375 -16.58 15.38 -16.70
CA MET A 375 -15.98 15.86 -15.44
C MET A 375 -16.50 17.23 -15.01
N SER A 376 -16.73 18.16 -15.96
CA SER A 376 -17.34 19.46 -15.68
C SER A 376 -18.77 19.29 -15.13
N ARG A 377 -19.56 18.38 -15.67
CA ARG A 377 -20.92 18.09 -15.18
C ARG A 377 -20.89 17.57 -13.74
N LEU A 378 -19.92 16.72 -13.40
CA LEU A 378 -19.73 16.24 -12.02
C LEU A 378 -19.28 17.37 -11.10
N ALA A 379 -18.37 18.24 -11.55
CA ALA A 379 -17.97 19.41 -10.79
C ALA A 379 -19.15 20.34 -10.49
N ASP A 380 -20.06 20.54 -11.46
CA ASP A 380 -21.30 21.30 -11.25
C ASP A 380 -22.22 20.63 -10.22
N ILE A 381 -22.27 19.31 -10.19
CA ILE A 381 -23.01 18.55 -9.15
C ILE A 381 -22.38 18.83 -7.78
N LEU A 382 -21.08 18.64 -7.64
CA LEU A 382 -20.37 18.87 -6.38
C LEU A 382 -20.55 20.32 -5.86
N ALA A 383 -20.50 21.28 -6.75
CA ALA A 383 -20.67 22.71 -6.42
C ALA A 383 -22.05 23.00 -5.79
N ARG A 384 -23.12 22.30 -6.21
CA ARG A 384 -24.45 22.42 -5.60
C ARG A 384 -24.47 22.01 -4.12
N TYR A 385 -23.56 21.14 -3.72
CA TYR A 385 -23.42 20.65 -2.34
C TYR A 385 -22.23 21.32 -1.61
N GLY A 386 -21.68 22.40 -2.18
CA GLY A 386 -20.59 23.17 -1.56
C GLY A 386 -19.23 22.47 -1.54
N LYS A 387 -19.04 21.48 -2.42
CA LYS A 387 -17.79 20.73 -2.57
C LYS A 387 -17.05 21.13 -3.84
N LEU A 388 -15.77 20.82 -3.88
CA LEU A 388 -14.88 21.03 -5.01
C LEU A 388 -14.37 19.71 -5.58
N PRO A 389 -14.12 19.64 -6.89
CA PRO A 389 -13.58 18.44 -7.51
C PRO A 389 -12.07 18.28 -7.23
N ALA A 390 -11.67 17.05 -6.99
CA ALA A 390 -10.31 16.56 -7.12
C ALA A 390 -10.31 15.47 -8.20
N VAL A 391 -9.27 15.46 -9.04
CA VAL A 391 -9.22 14.62 -10.23
C VAL A 391 -7.82 14.09 -10.52
N TRP A 392 -7.70 13.00 -11.25
CA TRP A 392 -6.47 12.55 -11.85
C TRP A 392 -6.05 13.46 -13.01
N ASN A 393 -4.76 13.48 -13.36
CA ASN A 393 -4.21 14.39 -14.38
C ASN A 393 -4.84 14.23 -15.77
N GLU A 394 -5.31 13.06 -16.15
CA GLU A 394 -5.93 12.82 -17.47
C GLU A 394 -7.27 13.56 -17.63
N ALA A 395 -7.96 13.85 -16.54
CA ALA A 395 -9.23 14.59 -16.56
C ALA A 395 -9.11 16.02 -17.15
N ILE A 396 -7.91 16.58 -17.18
CA ILE A 396 -7.65 17.92 -17.73
C ILE A 396 -7.07 17.91 -19.16
N GLU A 397 -6.81 16.75 -19.75
CA GLU A 397 -6.26 16.66 -21.11
C GLU A 397 -7.18 17.17 -22.21
N GLY A 398 -8.49 17.05 -22.03
CA GLY A 398 -9.51 17.50 -22.99
C GLY A 398 -9.86 18.98 -22.89
N GLY A 399 -9.34 19.69 -21.89
CA GLY A 399 -9.63 21.10 -21.64
C GLY A 399 -9.60 21.45 -20.15
N LYS A 400 -9.67 22.74 -19.87
CA LYS A 400 -9.58 23.22 -18.48
C LYS A 400 -10.86 22.94 -17.69
N LEU A 401 -10.67 22.48 -16.48
CA LEU A 401 -11.66 22.52 -15.41
C LEU A 401 -11.54 23.81 -14.61
N SER A 402 -12.39 24.00 -13.60
CA SER A 402 -12.29 25.15 -12.70
C SER A 402 -10.89 25.26 -12.09
N SER A 403 -10.38 26.46 -11.89
CA SER A 403 -9.11 26.70 -11.19
C SER A 403 -9.10 26.28 -9.73
N GLU A 404 -10.28 26.01 -9.13
CA GLU A 404 -10.41 25.44 -7.79
C GLU A 404 -10.28 23.91 -7.77
N THR A 405 -10.19 23.26 -8.95
CA THR A 405 -9.96 21.83 -9.07
C THR A 405 -8.56 21.48 -8.55
N ARG A 406 -8.49 20.42 -7.73
CA ARG A 406 -7.22 19.85 -7.30
C ARG A 406 -6.84 18.72 -8.26
N VAL A 407 -5.61 18.72 -8.77
CA VAL A 407 -5.13 17.74 -9.74
C VAL A 407 -4.09 16.84 -9.10
N TYR A 408 -4.27 15.52 -9.24
CA TYR A 408 -3.36 14.48 -8.75
C TYR A 408 -2.57 13.91 -9.93
N GLY A 409 -1.26 14.14 -9.94
CA GLY A 409 -0.36 13.69 -11.01
C GLY A 409 0.27 12.35 -10.67
N TRP A 410 -0.14 11.29 -11.34
CA TRP A 410 0.31 9.93 -11.06
C TRP A 410 1.18 9.31 -12.16
N GLU A 411 0.90 9.59 -13.45
CA GLU A 411 1.57 8.93 -14.58
C GLU A 411 3.08 9.21 -14.60
N GLY A 412 3.47 10.46 -14.23
CA GLY A 412 4.88 10.81 -14.19
C GLY A 412 5.13 12.27 -13.81
N ILE A 413 6.41 12.62 -13.72
CA ILE A 413 6.85 13.98 -13.38
C ILE A 413 6.37 14.99 -14.43
N LYS A 414 6.33 14.60 -15.70
CA LYS A 414 5.91 15.47 -16.80
C LYS A 414 4.45 15.92 -16.63
N GLU A 415 3.58 15.00 -16.27
CA GLU A 415 2.14 15.23 -16.07
C GLU A 415 1.90 16.06 -14.80
N CYS A 416 2.64 15.80 -13.71
CA CYS A 416 2.62 16.63 -12.52
C CYS A 416 3.01 18.09 -12.83
N ARG A 417 4.08 18.28 -13.61
CA ARG A 417 4.54 19.60 -14.02
C ARG A 417 3.56 20.31 -14.94
N ALA A 418 2.93 19.55 -15.86
CA ALA A 418 1.91 20.12 -16.76
C ALA A 418 0.73 20.69 -15.97
N ALA A 419 0.20 19.93 -15.01
CA ALA A 419 -0.89 20.42 -14.14
C ALA A 419 -0.48 21.67 -13.33
N ALA A 420 0.70 21.65 -12.73
CA ALA A 420 1.23 22.78 -11.98
C ALA A 420 1.47 24.02 -12.89
N ALA A 421 1.99 23.82 -14.11
CA ALA A 421 2.19 24.93 -15.08
C ALA A 421 0.87 25.55 -15.55
N GLU A 422 -0.22 24.80 -15.54
CA GLU A 422 -1.56 25.32 -15.83
C GLU A 422 -2.20 26.08 -14.66
N GLY A 423 -1.54 26.10 -13.50
CA GLY A 423 -1.96 26.82 -12.30
C GLY A 423 -2.89 26.04 -11.36
N TYR A 424 -3.04 24.73 -11.55
CA TYR A 424 -3.81 23.88 -10.63
C TYR A 424 -3.06 23.65 -9.31
N ALA A 425 -3.80 23.60 -8.20
CA ALA A 425 -3.30 23.06 -6.96
C ALA A 425 -2.97 21.58 -7.17
N THR A 426 -1.68 21.27 -7.34
CA THR A 426 -1.20 19.95 -7.78
C THR A 426 -0.71 19.13 -6.60
N VAL A 427 -1.26 17.92 -6.47
CA VAL A 427 -0.72 16.86 -5.60
C VAL A 427 0.22 15.99 -6.43
N VAL A 428 1.48 15.95 -6.05
CA VAL A 428 2.53 15.24 -6.78
C VAL A 428 2.65 13.82 -6.24
N MET A 429 2.30 12.83 -7.07
CA MET A 429 2.31 11.42 -6.69
C MET A 429 2.74 10.46 -7.81
N PRO A 430 3.84 10.77 -8.55
CA PRO A 430 4.25 9.96 -9.68
C PRO A 430 4.57 8.53 -9.27
N GLY A 431 4.02 7.55 -9.99
CA GLY A 431 4.13 6.13 -9.67
C GLY A 431 5.56 5.63 -9.50
N GLN A 432 6.52 6.24 -10.21
CA GLN A 432 7.93 5.91 -10.16
C GLN A 432 8.63 6.25 -8.81
N TYR A 433 7.94 6.99 -7.93
CA TYR A 433 8.45 7.41 -6.63
C TYR A 433 7.54 7.06 -5.46
N PHE A 434 6.20 7.11 -5.66
CA PHE A 434 5.25 7.14 -4.56
C PHE A 434 4.16 6.07 -4.62
N TYR A 435 4.15 5.19 -5.63
CA TYR A 435 3.28 4.01 -5.63
C TYR A 435 3.94 2.88 -4.84
N PHE A 436 3.47 2.69 -3.61
CA PHE A 436 4.07 1.73 -2.67
C PHE A 436 3.60 0.28 -2.87
N ASP A 437 2.75 0.04 -3.84
CA ASP A 437 2.46 -1.28 -4.39
C ASP A 437 3.55 -1.77 -5.38
N MET A 438 4.49 -0.90 -5.79
CA MET A 438 5.65 -1.28 -6.59
C MET A 438 6.66 -2.11 -5.80
N LYS A 439 7.32 -3.05 -6.49
CA LYS A 439 8.42 -3.87 -5.93
C LYS A 439 9.54 -3.01 -5.35
N GLN A 440 10.09 -3.45 -4.24
CA GLN A 440 11.28 -2.82 -3.65
C GLN A 440 12.59 -3.40 -4.22
N THR A 441 12.57 -4.66 -4.66
CA THR A 441 13.61 -5.27 -5.51
C THR A 441 12.96 -6.16 -6.56
N PRO A 442 13.66 -6.55 -7.65
CA PRO A 442 13.06 -7.39 -8.70
C PRO A 442 12.53 -8.74 -8.24
N ARG A 443 12.94 -9.21 -7.06
CA ARG A 443 12.55 -10.53 -6.51
C ARG A 443 11.48 -10.47 -5.44
N GLU A 444 11.08 -9.29 -5.03
CA GLU A 444 10.06 -9.09 -4.00
C GLU A 444 8.67 -9.00 -4.59
N PRO A 445 7.62 -9.18 -3.77
CA PRO A 445 6.24 -8.96 -4.21
C PRO A 445 6.03 -7.50 -4.58
N GLY A 446 5.00 -7.25 -5.38
CA GLY A 446 4.61 -5.92 -5.85
C GLY A 446 4.50 -5.85 -7.36
N HIS A 447 4.01 -4.72 -7.85
CA HIS A 447 4.02 -4.37 -9.26
C HIS A 447 5.40 -3.83 -9.70
N ASP A 448 5.67 -3.79 -11.00
CA ASP A 448 6.94 -3.27 -11.55
C ASP A 448 6.74 -2.40 -12.80
N TRP A 449 5.50 -2.08 -13.12
CA TRP A 449 5.17 -1.33 -14.33
C TRP A 449 5.66 0.13 -14.29
N ALA A 450 5.65 0.79 -13.12
CA ALA A 450 6.15 2.15 -12.97
C ALA A 450 7.66 2.17 -12.67
N ALA A 451 8.10 1.39 -11.69
CA ALA A 451 9.50 1.26 -11.29
C ALA A 451 9.68 0.12 -10.27
N VAL A 452 10.95 -0.22 -10.00
CA VAL A 452 11.35 -1.03 -8.84
C VAL A 452 12.20 -0.12 -7.96
N PHE A 453 11.76 0.15 -6.72
CA PHE A 453 12.43 1.12 -5.86
C PHE A 453 12.18 0.89 -4.37
N ASP A 454 13.15 1.22 -3.57
CA ASP A 454 13.08 1.22 -2.11
C ASP A 454 13.00 2.65 -1.52
N TRP A 455 13.18 2.78 -0.21
CA TRP A 455 13.14 4.04 0.53
C TRP A 455 14.13 5.09 -0.01
N SER A 456 15.28 4.66 -0.54
CA SER A 456 16.32 5.59 -1.00
C SER A 456 15.86 6.39 -2.23
N LYS A 457 15.11 5.77 -3.12
CA LYS A 457 14.49 6.44 -4.26
C LYS A 457 13.43 7.44 -3.81
N VAL A 458 12.57 7.06 -2.85
CA VAL A 458 11.59 7.98 -2.26
C VAL A 458 12.31 9.18 -1.64
N TYR A 459 13.32 8.94 -0.81
CA TYR A 459 14.10 9.98 -0.15
C TYR A 459 14.83 10.91 -1.13
N SER A 460 15.22 10.42 -2.30
CA SER A 460 15.91 11.20 -3.33
C SER A 460 15.01 12.21 -4.05
N PHE A 461 13.68 12.13 -3.90
CA PHE A 461 12.76 13.02 -4.60
C PHE A 461 12.87 14.45 -4.08
N SER A 462 13.04 15.41 -5.00
CA SER A 462 12.81 16.84 -4.75
C SER A 462 12.24 17.48 -6.01
N PRO A 463 11.31 18.45 -5.91
CA PRO A 463 10.74 19.11 -7.08
C PRO A 463 11.80 19.71 -7.99
N LYS A 464 12.75 20.44 -7.42
CA LYS A 464 13.88 20.99 -8.16
C LYS A 464 14.74 19.91 -8.83
N GLY A 465 15.02 18.80 -8.11
CA GLY A 465 15.84 17.69 -8.61
C GLY A 465 15.22 16.95 -9.79
N VAL A 466 13.88 16.93 -9.87
CA VAL A 466 13.12 16.32 -10.99
C VAL A 466 12.67 17.36 -12.03
N GLY A 467 13.09 18.64 -11.91
CA GLY A 467 12.99 19.65 -12.96
C GLY A 467 11.79 20.57 -12.88
N PHE A 468 11.08 20.68 -11.75
CA PHE A 468 10.07 21.73 -11.57
C PHE A 468 10.72 23.12 -11.63
N SER A 469 10.08 24.06 -12.30
CA SER A 469 10.42 25.48 -12.21
C SER A 469 9.90 26.05 -10.89
N ALA A 470 10.40 27.23 -10.49
CA ALA A 470 9.91 27.91 -9.28
C ALA A 470 8.40 28.28 -9.38
N GLU A 471 7.90 28.56 -10.57
CA GLU A 471 6.49 28.83 -10.82
C GLU A 471 5.65 27.55 -10.67
N GLU A 472 6.08 26.44 -11.30
CA GLU A 472 5.43 25.14 -11.13
C GLU A 472 5.45 24.70 -9.66
N GLU A 473 6.59 24.86 -8.96
CA GLU A 473 6.73 24.48 -7.54
C GLU A 473 5.77 25.27 -6.64
N SER A 474 5.47 26.54 -6.96
CA SER A 474 4.53 27.35 -6.18
C SER A 474 3.08 26.84 -6.23
N ASN A 475 2.74 26.00 -7.22
CA ASN A 475 1.43 25.38 -7.39
C ASN A 475 1.39 23.93 -6.82
N ILE A 476 2.51 23.42 -6.29
CA ILE A 476 2.51 22.14 -5.57
C ILE A 476 1.81 22.32 -4.23
N LEU A 477 0.65 21.70 -4.07
CA LEU A 477 -0.07 21.65 -2.80
C LEU A 477 0.64 20.73 -1.80
N GLY A 478 1.18 19.63 -2.29
CA GLY A 478 1.89 18.65 -1.49
C GLY A 478 2.17 17.37 -2.24
N LEU A 479 2.54 16.33 -1.46
CA LEU A 479 2.87 15.02 -1.94
C LEU A 479 1.86 13.99 -1.45
N GLU A 480 1.62 12.94 -2.26
CA GLU A 480 0.84 11.78 -1.83
C GLU A 480 1.57 10.50 -2.21
N ALA A 481 1.63 9.54 -1.27
CA ALA A 481 1.96 8.16 -1.58
C ALA A 481 0.69 7.34 -1.71
N SER A 482 0.75 6.25 -2.45
CA SER A 482 -0.41 5.38 -2.67
C SER A 482 -0.08 3.91 -2.50
N PHE A 483 -1.12 3.14 -2.17
CA PHE A 483 -1.08 1.70 -2.19
C PHE A 483 -2.31 1.16 -2.91
N PHE A 484 -2.12 0.69 -4.14
CA PHE A 484 -3.11 -0.08 -4.88
C PHE A 484 -3.07 -1.54 -4.45
N SER A 485 -4.22 -2.15 -4.22
CA SER A 485 -4.33 -3.36 -3.42
C SER A 485 -4.61 -4.65 -4.20
N GLU A 486 -4.40 -4.66 -5.53
CA GLU A 486 -4.65 -5.82 -6.40
C GLU A 486 -3.92 -7.08 -5.93
N LEU A 487 -2.64 -6.94 -5.57
CA LEU A 487 -1.82 -8.07 -5.13
C LEU A 487 -2.04 -8.44 -3.68
N TYR A 488 -2.60 -7.53 -2.87
CA TYR A 488 -2.84 -7.78 -1.46
C TYR A 488 -3.82 -8.95 -1.25
N ALA A 489 -4.85 -9.04 -2.09
CA ALA A 489 -5.83 -10.13 -2.04
C ALA A 489 -5.21 -11.54 -2.12
N SER A 490 -4.01 -11.66 -2.69
CA SER A 490 -3.28 -12.93 -2.84
C SER A 490 -2.29 -13.21 -1.72
N HIS A 491 -2.20 -12.34 -0.72
CA HIS A 491 -1.27 -12.45 0.42
C HIS A 491 -2.05 -12.73 1.71
N THR A 492 -2.03 -11.79 2.64
CA THR A 492 -2.70 -11.90 3.95
C THR A 492 -3.73 -10.78 4.13
N PRO A 493 -4.84 -10.80 3.35
CA PRO A 493 -5.80 -9.67 3.36
C PRO A 493 -6.53 -9.49 4.69
N GLU A 494 -6.40 -10.43 5.61
CA GLU A 494 -6.98 -10.39 6.95
C GLU A 494 -6.12 -9.64 7.97
N THR A 495 -4.88 -9.25 7.61
CA THR A 495 -3.93 -8.51 8.48
C THR A 495 -3.28 -7.38 7.70
N LEU A 496 -2.70 -6.39 8.39
CA LEU A 496 -1.96 -5.28 7.76
C LEU A 496 -0.53 -5.64 7.36
N ASP A 497 -0.07 -6.87 7.58
CA ASP A 497 1.34 -7.25 7.41
C ASP A 497 1.87 -6.97 6.00
N TYR A 498 1.09 -7.29 4.97
CA TYR A 498 1.50 -7.03 3.58
C TYR A 498 1.52 -5.53 3.26
N LEU A 499 0.52 -4.78 3.69
CA LEU A 499 0.47 -3.32 3.54
C LEU A 499 1.67 -2.67 4.25
N HIS A 500 1.94 -3.06 5.48
CA HIS A 500 3.08 -2.58 6.26
C HIS A 500 4.41 -2.91 5.57
N TYR A 501 4.60 -4.16 5.12
CA TYR A 501 5.80 -4.57 4.41
C TYR A 501 6.03 -3.76 3.13
N MET A 502 4.98 -3.49 2.38
CA MET A 502 5.06 -2.73 1.13
C MET A 502 5.27 -1.24 1.37
N THR A 503 4.73 -0.70 2.44
CA THR A 503 4.79 0.75 2.70
C THR A 503 5.98 1.16 3.58
N PHE A 504 6.43 0.34 4.50
CA PHE A 504 7.56 0.65 5.38
C PHE A 504 8.83 -0.11 4.99
N PRO A 505 10.01 0.58 4.97
CA PRO A 505 10.28 1.94 5.50
C PRO A 505 10.09 3.09 4.49
N ARG A 506 9.52 2.87 3.30
CA ARG A 506 9.29 3.93 2.30
C ARG A 506 8.46 5.09 2.84
N MET A 507 7.46 4.81 3.70
CA MET A 507 6.65 5.82 4.36
C MET A 507 7.49 6.71 5.29
N VAL A 508 8.49 6.16 5.97
CA VAL A 508 9.42 6.93 6.81
C VAL A 508 10.17 7.97 5.95
N ALA A 509 10.66 7.53 4.78
CA ALA A 509 11.32 8.43 3.82
C ALA A 509 10.34 9.44 3.22
N PHE A 510 9.11 9.04 2.90
CA PHE A 510 8.07 9.92 2.38
C PHE A 510 7.69 11.01 3.40
N SER A 511 7.49 10.64 4.66
CA SER A 511 7.17 11.59 5.73
C SER A 511 8.27 12.67 5.87
N GLU A 512 9.53 12.25 5.80
CA GLU A 512 10.68 13.18 5.87
C GLU A 512 10.65 14.20 4.71
N ILE A 513 10.49 13.74 3.47
CA ILE A 513 10.50 14.63 2.31
C ILE A 513 9.25 15.52 2.18
N ALA A 514 8.13 15.05 2.70
CA ALA A 514 6.89 15.83 2.71
C ALA A 514 6.87 16.88 3.83
N TRP A 515 7.66 16.66 4.88
CA TRP A 515 7.71 17.51 6.07
C TRP A 515 8.86 18.51 6.05
N VAL A 516 10.10 18.05 5.75
CA VAL A 516 11.31 18.85 5.90
C VAL A 516 11.43 19.90 4.79
N ASN A 517 11.53 21.16 5.17
CA ASN A 517 11.64 22.29 4.24
C ASN A 517 13.09 22.47 3.75
N SER A 518 13.66 21.46 3.15
CA SER A 518 14.99 21.50 2.52
C SER A 518 15.09 20.46 1.41
N ASP A 519 15.77 20.82 0.33
CA ASP A 519 16.21 19.86 -0.71
C ASP A 519 17.65 19.37 -0.47
N GLU A 520 18.37 19.98 0.46
CA GLU A 520 19.64 19.48 0.94
C GLU A 520 19.38 18.36 1.95
N ARG A 521 19.82 17.16 1.61
CA ARG A 521 19.50 15.95 2.38
C ARG A 521 20.76 15.16 2.67
N ASP A 522 20.84 14.70 3.92
CA ASP A 522 21.84 13.76 4.40
C ASP A 522 21.23 12.36 4.43
N ALA A 523 21.54 11.57 3.40
CA ALA A 523 20.99 10.22 3.27
C ALA A 523 21.53 9.26 4.35
N ASP A 524 22.80 9.42 4.75
CA ASP A 524 23.41 8.57 5.77
C ASP A 524 22.81 8.88 7.15
N GLY A 525 22.69 10.16 7.50
CA GLY A 525 22.03 10.58 8.73
C GLY A 525 20.56 10.23 8.76
N PHE A 526 19.85 10.30 7.62
CA PHE A 526 18.47 9.83 7.54
C PHE A 526 18.39 8.32 7.76
N TYR A 527 19.26 7.55 7.14
CA TYR A 527 19.29 6.10 7.33
C TYR A 527 19.47 5.72 8.81
N GLN A 528 20.34 6.41 9.53
CA GLN A 528 20.53 6.18 10.98
C GLN A 528 19.27 6.52 11.79
N ARG A 529 18.57 7.62 11.44
CA ARG A 529 17.27 7.97 12.07
C ARG A 529 16.21 6.91 11.79
N MET A 530 16.14 6.43 10.54
CA MET A 530 15.23 5.37 10.12
C MET A 530 15.49 4.07 10.87
N VAL A 531 16.75 3.66 11.03
CA VAL A 531 17.12 2.47 11.81
C VAL A 531 16.74 2.63 13.28
N SER A 532 17.00 3.80 13.88
CA SER A 532 16.55 4.10 15.25
C SER A 532 15.02 4.08 15.39
N HIS A 533 14.31 4.41 14.30
CA HIS A 533 12.85 4.40 14.27
C HIS A 533 12.24 3.00 14.26
N TYR A 534 13.00 1.97 13.88
CA TYR A 534 12.53 0.57 13.91
C TYR A 534 12.06 0.13 15.29
N ASP A 535 12.68 0.61 16.39
CA ASP A 535 12.20 0.31 17.75
C ASP A 535 10.77 0.82 18.00
N ARG A 536 10.41 1.94 17.36
CA ARG A 536 9.05 2.49 17.44
C ARG A 536 8.09 1.71 16.55
N LEU A 537 8.52 1.32 15.35
CA LEU A 537 7.72 0.48 14.45
C LEU A 537 7.45 -0.90 15.07
N ASP A 538 8.45 -1.51 15.73
CA ASP A 538 8.26 -2.76 16.49
C ASP A 538 7.21 -2.58 17.58
N ALA A 539 7.29 -1.50 18.35
CA ALA A 539 6.35 -1.20 19.44
C ALA A 539 4.93 -0.85 18.95
N MET A 540 4.79 -0.31 17.73
CA MET A 540 3.51 -0.07 17.06
C MET A 540 2.95 -1.33 16.36
N GLY A 541 3.70 -2.44 16.32
CA GLY A 541 3.27 -3.66 15.63
C GLY A 541 3.34 -3.57 14.09
N VAL A 542 4.14 -2.65 13.55
CA VAL A 542 4.28 -2.47 12.11
C VAL A 542 5.21 -3.53 11.52
N ALA A 543 4.71 -4.37 10.64
CA ALA A 543 5.47 -5.42 9.95
C ALA A 543 6.32 -4.82 8.79
N TYR A 544 7.27 -3.95 9.13
CA TYR A 544 8.10 -3.27 8.14
C TYR A 544 9.11 -4.21 7.44
N ARG A 545 9.53 -3.82 6.25
CA ARG A 545 10.56 -4.51 5.49
C ARG A 545 11.95 -4.14 6.02
N LEU A 546 12.68 -5.12 6.52
CA LEU A 546 14.12 -4.98 6.78
C LEU A 546 14.93 -4.95 5.49
N MET A 547 16.05 -4.23 5.51
CA MET A 547 17.00 -4.28 4.41
C MET A 547 17.67 -5.65 4.34
N PRO A 548 17.80 -6.25 3.14
CA PRO A 548 18.53 -7.49 2.99
C PRO A 548 20.04 -7.26 3.29
N PRO A 549 20.72 -8.23 3.92
CA PRO A 549 22.11 -8.07 4.25
C PRO A 549 22.97 -8.01 2.99
N VAL A 550 24.04 -7.24 3.03
CA VAL A 550 25.00 -7.06 1.92
C VAL A 550 25.95 -8.25 1.90
N VAL A 551 25.98 -8.96 0.78
CA VAL A 551 26.89 -10.11 0.56
C VAL A 551 28.03 -9.70 -0.36
N LYS A 552 29.27 -9.84 0.12
CA LYS A 552 30.49 -9.60 -0.65
C LYS A 552 31.30 -10.87 -0.77
N TYR A 553 31.88 -11.10 -1.94
CA TYR A 553 32.84 -12.17 -2.16
C TYR A 553 34.25 -11.57 -2.24
N GLU A 554 35.04 -11.82 -1.23
CA GLU A 554 36.41 -11.29 -1.12
C GLU A 554 37.33 -12.36 -0.58
N ASN A 555 38.52 -12.48 -1.17
CA ASN A 555 39.58 -13.44 -0.76
C ASN A 555 39.07 -14.89 -0.67
N GLY A 556 38.16 -15.30 -1.57
CA GLY A 556 37.64 -16.66 -1.59
C GLY A 556 36.51 -16.93 -0.57
N LEU A 557 36.10 -15.94 0.19
CA LEU A 557 35.08 -16.07 1.23
C LEU A 557 33.88 -15.13 0.99
N LEU A 558 32.71 -15.54 1.45
CA LEU A 558 31.52 -14.70 1.54
C LEU A 558 31.52 -13.96 2.87
N SER A 559 31.68 -12.64 2.81
CA SER A 559 31.47 -11.75 3.92
C SER A 559 30.07 -11.13 3.82
N VAL A 560 29.34 -11.16 4.93
CA VAL A 560 27.95 -10.68 4.98
C VAL A 560 27.83 -9.69 6.14
N SER A 561 27.22 -8.55 5.86
CA SER A 561 27.05 -7.48 6.85
C SER A 561 25.69 -6.83 6.75
N THR A 562 25.25 -6.26 7.85
CA THR A 562 24.15 -5.31 7.97
C THR A 562 24.61 -4.16 8.83
N ASP A 563 24.04 -3.00 8.64
CA ASP A 563 24.35 -1.76 9.38
C ASP A 563 23.16 -1.28 10.24
N ASP A 564 22.08 -2.07 10.29
CA ASP A 564 20.89 -1.79 11.08
C ASP A 564 20.85 -2.53 12.44
N GLY A 565 21.92 -3.20 12.82
CA GLY A 565 22.02 -3.96 14.07
C GLY A 565 21.24 -5.28 14.08
N SER A 566 20.67 -5.69 12.95
CA SER A 566 19.94 -6.97 12.81
C SER A 566 20.90 -8.15 12.91
N THR A 567 20.39 -9.29 13.42
CA THR A 567 21.12 -10.55 13.41
C THR A 567 20.99 -11.20 12.03
N ILE A 568 22.13 -11.61 11.47
CA ILE A 568 22.19 -12.27 10.17
C ILE A 568 22.07 -13.77 10.33
N TYR A 569 21.19 -14.40 9.55
CA TYR A 569 21.08 -15.84 9.42
C TYR A 569 21.38 -16.26 8.00
N TYR A 570 21.88 -17.48 7.83
CA TYR A 570 22.06 -18.07 6.52
C TYR A 570 21.37 -19.43 6.46
N THR A 571 20.81 -19.72 5.28
CA THR A 571 20.22 -21.03 4.97
C THR A 571 21.08 -21.77 3.96
N PHE A 572 21.16 -23.05 4.13
CA PHE A 572 21.73 -23.98 3.15
C PHE A 572 20.92 -25.29 3.19
N GLU A 573 20.93 -26.02 2.09
CA GLU A 573 20.26 -27.31 2.04
C GLU A 573 21.27 -28.43 2.23
N TYR A 574 20.89 -29.39 3.07
CA TYR A 574 21.65 -30.62 3.29
C TYR A 574 20.68 -31.78 3.32
N GLU A 575 20.92 -32.80 2.46
CA GLU A 575 20.08 -34.00 2.34
C GLU A 575 18.57 -33.72 2.20
N GLY A 576 18.23 -32.73 1.39
CA GLY A 576 16.84 -32.33 1.16
C GLY A 576 16.20 -31.47 2.26
N ASN A 577 16.93 -31.14 3.33
CA ASN A 577 16.45 -30.29 4.40
C ASN A 577 17.07 -28.89 4.30
N ILE A 578 16.26 -27.86 4.50
CA ILE A 578 16.76 -26.49 4.65
C ILE A 578 17.22 -26.31 6.09
N ILE A 579 18.53 -26.05 6.24
CA ILE A 579 19.14 -25.80 7.53
C ILE A 579 19.41 -24.31 7.65
N GLU A 580 18.96 -23.71 8.75
CA GLU A 580 19.22 -22.32 9.06
C GLU A 580 20.20 -22.23 10.24
N ARG A 581 21.13 -21.27 10.15
CA ARG A 581 22.10 -20.97 11.22
C ARG A 581 22.41 -19.48 11.26
N GLU A 582 22.76 -18.99 12.44
CA GLU A 582 23.26 -17.66 12.63
C GLU A 582 24.61 -17.49 11.92
N TYR A 583 24.78 -16.35 11.24
CA TYR A 583 26.01 -15.99 10.56
C TYR A 583 26.97 -15.30 11.53
N THR A 584 28.06 -15.98 11.88
CA THR A 584 29.05 -15.48 12.83
C THR A 584 30.43 -15.27 12.22
N LYS A 585 30.68 -15.79 11.00
CA LYS A 585 31.96 -15.66 10.30
C LYS A 585 31.80 -15.87 8.80
N PRO A 586 32.76 -15.36 7.99
CA PRO A 586 32.77 -15.58 6.55
C PRO A 586 32.68 -17.05 6.16
N LYS A 587 31.98 -17.34 5.05
CA LYS A 587 31.71 -18.68 4.54
C LYS A 587 32.49 -18.95 3.27
N ASP A 588 33.06 -20.15 3.18
CA ASP A 588 33.68 -20.64 1.94
C ASP A 588 32.60 -21.19 1.01
N PRO A 589 32.29 -20.55 -0.14
CA PRO A 589 31.28 -21.00 -1.05
C PRO A 589 31.67 -22.27 -1.83
N HIS A 590 32.95 -22.67 -1.76
CA HIS A 590 33.47 -23.86 -2.46
C HIS A 590 33.28 -25.15 -1.63
N TYR A 591 33.16 -25.02 -0.32
CA TYR A 591 33.03 -26.18 0.58
C TYR A 591 31.66 -26.87 0.45
N PHE A 592 30.64 -26.07 0.13
CA PHE A 592 29.33 -26.57 -0.27
C PHE A 592 28.98 -25.89 -1.58
N PRO A 593 28.93 -26.58 -2.72
CA PRO A 593 28.54 -25.99 -3.99
C PRO A 593 27.11 -25.43 -3.97
N GLN A 594 26.52 -25.38 -2.83
CA GLN A 594 25.14 -25.06 -2.57
C GLN A 594 25.02 -23.64 -2.00
N ARG A 595 24.15 -22.98 -2.47
CA ARG A 595 23.53 -21.70 -2.39
C ARG A 595 23.33 -21.25 -0.95
N TYR A 596 24.16 -20.40 -0.47
CA TYR A 596 23.87 -19.66 0.73
C TYR A 596 22.85 -18.56 0.41
N ALA A 597 21.73 -18.57 1.13
CA ALA A 597 20.83 -17.43 1.19
C ALA A 597 20.96 -16.81 2.59
N PHE A 598 21.07 -15.49 2.64
CA PHE A 598 21.25 -14.75 3.88
C PHE A 598 20.03 -13.88 4.12
N VAL A 599 19.60 -13.76 5.36
CA VAL A 599 18.53 -12.87 5.80
C VAL A 599 18.98 -12.12 7.05
N SER A 600 18.49 -10.91 7.23
CA SER A 600 18.56 -10.17 8.49
C SER A 600 17.29 -10.42 9.29
N ARG A 601 17.39 -10.48 10.62
CA ARG A 601 16.25 -10.54 11.54
C ARG A 601 16.38 -9.55 12.66
N ARG A 602 15.24 -8.92 12.98
CA ARG A 602 15.07 -8.00 14.09
C ARG A 602 13.68 -8.23 14.68
N GLY A 603 13.59 -8.74 15.93
CA GLY A 603 12.32 -9.19 16.48
C GLY A 603 11.63 -10.20 15.56
N GLU A 604 10.40 -9.92 15.18
CA GLU A 604 9.62 -10.76 14.23
C GLU A 604 9.94 -10.43 12.75
N ALA A 605 10.55 -9.27 12.48
CA ALA A 605 10.84 -8.85 11.12
C ALA A 605 11.98 -9.67 10.50
N THR A 606 11.77 -10.10 9.25
CA THR A 606 12.76 -10.83 8.47
C THR A 606 12.93 -10.16 7.11
N SER A 607 14.19 -9.90 6.73
CA SER A 607 14.48 -9.29 5.44
C SER A 607 14.22 -10.24 4.27
N PRO A 608 14.10 -9.69 3.04
CA PRO A 608 14.29 -10.49 1.84
C PRO A 608 15.64 -11.20 1.84
N LYS A 609 15.70 -12.31 1.11
CA LYS A 609 16.93 -13.09 0.98
C LYS A 609 17.95 -12.38 0.10
N SER A 610 19.16 -12.19 0.62
CA SER A 610 20.36 -11.98 -0.20
C SER A 610 20.98 -13.33 -0.55
N ALA A 611 21.06 -13.63 -1.82
CA ALA A 611 21.69 -14.84 -2.28
C ALA A 611 23.03 -14.54 -2.94
N TYR A 612 24.04 -15.32 -2.56
CA TYR A 612 25.24 -15.44 -3.37
C TYR A 612 25.16 -16.79 -4.10
N SER A 613 24.90 -16.75 -5.38
CA SER A 613 25.12 -17.91 -6.24
C SER A 613 25.46 -17.43 -7.65
N ARG A 614 26.36 -18.14 -8.30
CA ARG A 614 26.50 -18.07 -9.76
C ARG A 614 25.25 -18.67 -10.44
N HIS A 615 24.45 -19.44 -9.72
CA HIS A 615 23.21 -20.06 -10.17
C HIS A 615 22.07 -19.62 -9.24
N PHE A 616 21.07 -19.00 -9.79
CA PHE A 616 19.90 -18.41 -9.14
C PHE A 616 19.14 -19.41 -8.25
N GLU A 617 18.28 -18.89 -7.33
CA GLU A 617 17.30 -19.73 -6.59
C GLU A 617 16.40 -20.53 -7.53
N THR A 618 16.28 -20.11 -8.76
CA THR A 618 15.57 -20.79 -9.85
C THR A 618 16.53 -21.12 -10.99
N MET A 619 16.30 -22.23 -11.66
CA MET A 619 16.99 -22.57 -12.90
C MET A 619 16.05 -22.34 -14.08
N THR A 620 16.62 -21.99 -15.22
CA THR A 620 15.89 -21.88 -16.50
C THR A 620 16.49 -22.87 -17.47
N PRO A 621 16.13 -24.15 -17.35
CA PRO A 621 16.58 -25.15 -18.33
C PRO A 621 15.93 -24.85 -19.68
N PRO A 622 16.57 -25.21 -20.78
CA PRO A 622 15.93 -25.13 -22.09
C PRO A 622 14.69 -26.03 -22.13
N PHE A 623 13.64 -25.54 -22.75
CA PHE A 623 12.41 -26.28 -22.98
C PHE A 623 11.72 -25.78 -24.26
N ASN A 624 10.96 -26.67 -24.90
CA ASN A 624 10.01 -26.27 -25.92
C ASN A 624 8.64 -26.03 -25.28
N ILE A 625 7.94 -25.02 -25.82
CA ILE A 625 6.56 -24.76 -25.45
C ILE A 625 5.65 -25.00 -26.66
N THR A 626 4.59 -25.76 -26.43
CA THR A 626 3.56 -26.03 -27.45
C THR A 626 2.17 -25.80 -26.87
N SER A 627 1.19 -25.58 -27.75
CA SER A 627 -0.19 -25.32 -27.34
C SER A 627 -1.15 -25.83 -28.42
N SER A 628 -2.34 -26.28 -28.00
CA SER A 628 -3.47 -26.53 -28.92
C SER A 628 -4.08 -25.27 -29.50
N MET A 629 -3.74 -24.11 -28.95
CA MET A 629 -4.37 -22.81 -29.27
C MET A 629 -3.54 -21.92 -30.20
N THR A 630 -2.34 -22.35 -30.56
CA THR A 630 -1.45 -21.56 -31.42
C THR A 630 -0.41 -22.42 -32.13
N ASP A 631 0.06 -21.98 -33.29
CA ASP A 631 1.11 -22.68 -34.03
C ASP A 631 2.46 -22.49 -33.31
N SER A 632 3.28 -23.55 -33.26
CA SER A 632 4.55 -23.59 -32.56
C SER A 632 5.55 -22.50 -33.00
N GLU A 633 5.53 -22.11 -34.28
CA GLU A 633 6.40 -21.06 -34.83
C GLU A 633 6.14 -19.65 -34.28
N ARG A 634 4.95 -19.42 -33.68
CA ARG A 634 4.53 -18.13 -33.14
C ARG A 634 4.50 -18.12 -31.62
N PHE A 635 4.62 -19.26 -31.01
CA PHE A 635 4.50 -19.43 -29.55
C PHE A 635 5.87 -19.49 -28.91
N SER A 636 6.43 -18.34 -28.59
CA SER A 636 7.74 -18.23 -27.93
C SER A 636 7.76 -17.10 -26.91
N PHE A 637 8.66 -17.19 -25.92
CA PHE A 637 8.90 -16.16 -24.93
C PHE A 637 9.80 -15.01 -25.42
N ASP A 638 10.44 -15.16 -26.58
CA ASP A 638 11.43 -14.19 -27.07
C ASP A 638 10.82 -12.95 -27.72
N LYS A 639 9.52 -12.96 -27.98
CA LYS A 639 8.80 -11.90 -28.69
C LYS A 639 7.87 -11.07 -27.80
N ALA A 640 7.96 -11.20 -26.49
CA ALA A 640 7.10 -10.47 -25.57
C ALA A 640 7.61 -9.03 -25.36
N GLU A 641 6.91 -8.07 -25.90
CA GLU A 641 7.07 -6.66 -25.56
C GLU A 641 6.26 -6.35 -24.28
N GLY A 642 6.92 -5.75 -23.27
CA GLY A 642 6.31 -5.24 -22.06
C GLY A 642 5.85 -6.34 -21.05
N TYR A 643 5.89 -6.09 -19.77
CA TYR A 643 5.39 -6.98 -18.68
C TYR A 643 5.98 -8.40 -18.57
N GLY A 644 7.28 -8.54 -18.70
CA GLY A 644 7.97 -9.82 -18.52
C GLY A 644 7.83 -10.77 -19.73
N ARG A 645 8.60 -11.86 -19.71
CA ARG A 645 8.59 -12.86 -20.80
C ARG A 645 7.32 -13.70 -20.70
N LEU A 646 6.30 -13.33 -21.48
CA LEU A 646 5.02 -14.06 -21.58
C LEU A 646 4.84 -14.58 -23.01
N ALA A 647 4.52 -15.87 -23.15
CA ALA A 647 3.98 -16.38 -24.40
C ALA A 647 2.46 -16.13 -24.45
N ARG A 648 1.93 -15.82 -25.63
CA ARG A 648 0.50 -15.57 -25.82
C ARG A 648 -0.07 -16.53 -26.86
N THR A 649 -1.24 -17.10 -26.55
CA THR A 649 -2.00 -17.88 -27.54
C THR A 649 -2.66 -16.97 -28.58
N THR A 650 -3.00 -17.52 -29.72
CA THR A 650 -3.62 -16.77 -30.82
C THR A 650 -5.15 -16.71 -30.74
N ARG A 651 -5.75 -17.47 -29.84
CA ARG A 651 -7.18 -17.48 -29.57
C ARG A 651 -7.47 -17.78 -28.09
N ALA A 652 -8.70 -17.53 -27.69
CA ALA A 652 -9.23 -17.93 -26.39
C ALA A 652 -9.19 -19.44 -26.16
N ALA A 653 -9.16 -19.84 -24.89
CA ALA A 653 -9.21 -21.24 -24.51
C ALA A 653 -10.63 -21.80 -24.54
N ASP A 654 -10.75 -23.04 -24.99
CA ASP A 654 -11.92 -23.89 -24.85
C ASP A 654 -11.61 -25.09 -23.95
N VAL A 655 -12.67 -25.79 -23.53
CA VAL A 655 -12.49 -27.03 -22.74
C VAL A 655 -11.71 -28.07 -23.54
N GLY A 656 -10.65 -28.59 -22.91
CA GLY A 656 -9.72 -29.53 -23.54
C GLY A 656 -8.50 -28.89 -24.19
N ASP A 657 -8.46 -27.55 -24.31
CA ASP A 657 -7.25 -26.87 -24.73
C ASP A 657 -6.11 -27.02 -23.70
N TRP A 658 -4.89 -26.97 -24.23
CA TRP A 658 -3.72 -27.22 -23.38
C TRP A 658 -2.51 -26.38 -23.80
N VAL A 659 -1.60 -26.24 -22.84
CA VAL A 659 -0.22 -25.77 -23.03
C VAL A 659 0.73 -26.79 -22.46
N MET A 660 1.84 -27.07 -23.13
CA MET A 660 2.83 -28.03 -22.68
C MET A 660 4.24 -27.46 -22.72
N PHE A 661 4.96 -27.66 -21.65
CA PHE A 661 6.40 -27.44 -21.54
C PHE A 661 7.09 -28.79 -21.67
N ASP A 662 7.94 -28.94 -22.70
CA ASP A 662 8.70 -30.15 -22.94
C ASP A 662 10.18 -29.89 -22.74
N PHE A 663 10.75 -30.54 -21.75
CA PHE A 663 12.16 -30.44 -21.39
C PHE A 663 13.05 -31.50 -22.05
N ALA A 664 12.46 -32.42 -22.78
CA ALA A 664 13.19 -33.49 -23.47
C ALA A 664 13.82 -33.03 -24.79
N VAL A 665 13.31 -31.95 -25.36
CA VAL A 665 13.80 -31.37 -26.61
C VAL A 665 14.64 -30.16 -26.29
N VAL A 666 15.94 -30.29 -26.37
CA VAL A 666 16.93 -29.28 -26.05
C VAL A 666 17.55 -28.78 -27.33
N ASP A 667 17.78 -27.47 -27.40
CA ASP A 667 18.56 -26.85 -28.47
C ASP A 667 19.98 -27.46 -28.46
N PRO A 668 20.49 -27.98 -29.60
CA PRO A 668 21.83 -28.51 -29.69
C PRO A 668 22.93 -27.56 -29.21
N GLU A 669 22.77 -26.24 -29.39
CA GLU A 669 23.70 -25.22 -28.87
C GLU A 669 23.70 -25.12 -27.34
N ALA A 670 22.61 -25.47 -26.67
CA ALA A 670 22.54 -25.51 -25.21
C ALA A 670 23.13 -26.79 -24.61
N TYR A 671 23.36 -27.82 -25.42
CA TYR A 671 23.96 -29.09 -25.01
C TYR A 671 25.46 -28.95 -24.73
N ASP A 672 26.17 -28.19 -25.53
CA ASP A 672 27.61 -27.97 -25.35
C ASP A 672 27.95 -27.30 -24.03
N GLU A 673 27.07 -26.45 -23.51
CA GLU A 673 27.27 -25.78 -22.22
C GLU A 673 27.14 -26.72 -21.01
N PHE A 674 26.43 -27.86 -21.19
CA PHE A 674 26.21 -28.88 -20.14
C PHE A 674 26.95 -30.20 -20.37
N GLY A 675 27.74 -30.34 -21.46
CA GLY A 675 28.61 -31.48 -21.72
C GLY A 675 27.88 -32.75 -22.23
N TYR A 676 26.77 -32.58 -22.92
CA TYR A 676 26.04 -33.72 -23.55
C TYR A 676 26.17 -33.64 -25.06
N ASP A 677 26.68 -34.72 -25.65
CA ASP A 677 26.93 -34.81 -27.09
C ASP A 677 25.71 -35.18 -27.95
N GLU A 678 24.57 -35.64 -27.37
CA GLU A 678 23.35 -35.98 -28.08
C GLU A 678 22.05 -35.71 -27.26
N PRO A 679 20.93 -35.32 -27.95
CA PRO A 679 19.63 -35.15 -27.30
C PRO A 679 19.18 -36.45 -26.60
N ASN A 680 18.96 -36.41 -25.30
CA ASN A 680 18.43 -37.52 -24.55
C ASN A 680 16.90 -37.42 -24.48
N PRO A 681 16.14 -38.23 -25.25
CA PRO A 681 14.68 -38.21 -25.24
C PRO A 681 14.07 -38.65 -23.91
N ASN A 682 14.88 -39.22 -23.01
CA ASN A 682 14.46 -39.59 -21.66
C ASN A 682 14.98 -38.60 -20.61
N TYR A 683 15.51 -37.46 -21.05
CA TYR A 683 15.94 -36.44 -20.12
C TYR A 683 14.72 -35.87 -19.35
N GLY A 684 14.94 -35.62 -18.10
CA GLY A 684 13.94 -35.02 -17.23
C GLY A 684 14.61 -34.12 -16.21
N ILE A 685 13.92 -33.04 -15.89
CA ILE A 685 14.37 -32.05 -14.92
C ILE A 685 14.24 -32.60 -13.52
N LYS A 686 15.35 -32.66 -12.80
CA LYS A 686 15.38 -32.90 -11.35
C LYS A 686 15.18 -31.51 -10.66
N CYS A 687 14.10 -31.37 -9.94
CA CYS A 687 13.82 -30.16 -9.20
C CYS A 687 13.19 -30.46 -7.85
N ARG A 688 13.37 -29.54 -6.92
CA ARG A 688 12.67 -29.56 -5.62
C ARG A 688 11.23 -29.11 -5.78
N ARG A 689 11.03 -28.08 -6.60
CA ARG A 689 9.73 -27.45 -6.85
C ARG A 689 9.70 -26.92 -8.27
N MET A 690 8.54 -27.02 -8.89
CA MET A 690 8.26 -26.36 -10.15
C MET A 690 6.91 -25.66 -10.05
N VAL A 691 6.87 -24.39 -10.44
CA VAL A 691 5.62 -23.63 -10.54
C VAL A 691 5.32 -23.38 -11.99
N VAL A 692 4.14 -23.78 -12.42
CA VAL A 692 3.60 -23.49 -13.76
C VAL A 692 2.40 -22.60 -13.64
N ALA A 693 2.26 -21.63 -14.53
CA ALA A 693 1.16 -20.68 -14.49
C ALA A 693 0.74 -20.22 -15.87
N THR A 694 -0.57 -20.01 -16.00
CA THR A 694 -1.18 -19.20 -17.04
C THR A 694 -1.45 -17.81 -16.48
N GLY A 695 -1.51 -16.79 -17.33
CA GLY A 695 -1.71 -15.40 -16.92
C GLY A 695 -0.43 -14.69 -16.48
N ASN A 696 -0.60 -13.49 -16.01
CA ASN A 696 0.47 -12.72 -15.38
C ASN A 696 0.30 -12.80 -13.85
N PHE A 697 1.35 -13.14 -13.09
CA PHE A 697 1.29 -13.21 -11.64
C PHE A 697 0.92 -11.87 -10.98
N GLN A 698 1.23 -10.77 -11.62
CA GLN A 698 0.93 -9.44 -11.14
C GLN A 698 -0.51 -9.03 -11.46
N LEU A 699 -1.00 -9.46 -12.60
CA LEU A 699 -2.35 -9.22 -13.06
C LEU A 699 -2.90 -10.56 -13.57
N PRO A 700 -3.76 -11.26 -12.85
CA PRO A 700 -4.30 -12.56 -13.26
C PRO A 700 -5.29 -12.41 -14.41
N ARG A 701 -4.79 -11.86 -15.53
CA ARG A 701 -5.49 -11.72 -16.79
C ARG A 701 -5.12 -12.88 -17.69
N TYR A 702 -6.04 -13.26 -18.55
CA TYR A 702 -5.78 -14.23 -19.62
C TYR A 702 -5.29 -15.58 -19.09
N ILE A 703 -5.93 -16.10 -18.04
CA ILE A 703 -5.62 -17.39 -17.41
C ILE A 703 -6.56 -18.49 -17.88
N PHE A 704 -6.17 -19.76 -17.63
CA PHE A 704 -7.16 -20.84 -17.51
C PHE A 704 -7.90 -20.67 -16.18
N GLU A 705 -9.19 -20.44 -16.25
CA GLU A 705 -10.04 -20.27 -15.07
C GLU A 705 -10.06 -21.56 -14.24
N LYS A 706 -10.25 -22.68 -14.92
CA LYS A 706 -10.16 -24.03 -14.34
C LYS A 706 -9.34 -24.92 -15.26
N GLY A 707 -8.58 -25.79 -14.66
CA GLY A 707 -7.74 -26.71 -15.38
C GLY A 707 -7.01 -27.64 -14.42
N TYR A 708 -6.30 -28.59 -14.96
CA TYR A 708 -5.45 -29.48 -14.20
C TYR A 708 -4.05 -29.56 -14.81
N VAL A 709 -3.10 -30.06 -14.03
CA VAL A 709 -1.72 -30.26 -14.43
C VAL A 709 -1.45 -31.77 -14.57
N GLU A 710 -0.95 -32.14 -15.74
CA GLU A 710 -0.46 -33.48 -16.08
C GLU A 710 1.05 -33.43 -16.23
N VAL A 711 1.75 -34.37 -15.60
CA VAL A 711 3.20 -34.46 -15.68
C VAL A 711 3.57 -35.79 -16.32
N THR A 712 4.51 -35.76 -17.28
CA THR A 712 5.18 -36.93 -17.79
C THR A 712 6.59 -36.98 -17.24
N TYR A 713 6.95 -38.10 -16.61
CA TYR A 713 8.28 -38.32 -16.05
C TYR A 713 9.27 -38.86 -17.08
N SER A 714 10.56 -38.85 -16.76
CA SER A 714 11.62 -39.32 -17.65
C SER A 714 11.51 -40.80 -18.04
N ASP A 715 10.83 -41.63 -17.25
CA ASP A 715 10.55 -43.04 -17.57
C ASP A 715 9.28 -43.25 -18.40
N GLY A 716 8.59 -42.19 -18.78
CA GLY A 716 7.37 -42.21 -19.58
C GLY A 716 6.07 -42.38 -18.78
N GLU A 717 6.14 -42.52 -17.45
CA GLU A 717 4.94 -42.52 -16.62
C GLU A 717 4.28 -41.14 -16.65
N THR A 718 2.95 -41.12 -16.75
CA THR A 718 2.15 -39.87 -16.74
C THR A 718 1.21 -39.83 -15.54
N GLU A 719 1.15 -38.70 -14.86
CA GLU A 719 0.32 -38.52 -13.65
C GLU A 719 -0.43 -37.19 -13.72
N ILE A 720 -1.71 -37.16 -13.37
CA ILE A 720 -2.47 -35.94 -13.13
C ILE A 720 -2.27 -35.54 -11.67
N LEU A 721 -1.65 -34.38 -11.43
CA LEU A 721 -1.27 -33.96 -10.09
C LEU A 721 -2.37 -33.24 -9.34
N GLY A 722 -3.18 -32.42 -10.02
CA GLY A 722 -4.26 -31.67 -9.40
C GLY A 722 -4.77 -30.51 -10.24
N GLU A 723 -5.73 -29.78 -9.67
CA GLU A 723 -6.37 -28.65 -10.32
C GLU A 723 -5.58 -27.36 -10.14
N LEU A 724 -5.74 -26.43 -11.10
CA LEU A 724 -5.17 -25.08 -11.03
C LEU A 724 -5.87 -24.26 -9.95
N GLU A 725 -5.08 -23.54 -9.19
CA GLU A 725 -5.55 -22.50 -8.30
C GLU A 725 -5.18 -21.14 -8.91
N CYS A 726 -6.18 -20.33 -9.27
CA CYS A 726 -5.99 -19.05 -9.95
C CYS A 726 -5.03 -19.13 -11.17
N GLY A 727 -5.21 -20.14 -12.00
CA GLY A 727 -4.38 -20.36 -13.19
C GLY A 727 -2.95 -20.87 -12.92
N LYS A 728 -2.64 -21.26 -11.70
CA LYS A 728 -1.31 -21.65 -11.24
C LYS A 728 -1.35 -23.05 -10.58
N TYR A 729 -0.26 -23.79 -10.71
CA TYR A 729 -0.04 -25.03 -9.97
C TYR A 729 1.41 -25.12 -9.49
N THR A 730 1.59 -25.65 -8.27
CA THR A 730 2.91 -25.89 -7.68
C THR A 730 3.15 -27.40 -7.57
N ILE A 731 4.18 -27.87 -8.25
CA ILE A 731 4.66 -29.25 -8.15
C ILE A 731 5.75 -29.28 -7.09
N ASP A 732 5.46 -29.82 -5.92
CA ASP A 732 6.40 -29.94 -4.83
C ASP A 732 6.99 -31.34 -4.80
N HIS A 733 8.32 -31.44 -4.68
CA HIS A 733 9.08 -32.67 -4.53
C HIS A 733 8.63 -33.79 -5.51
N PRO A 734 8.75 -33.56 -6.84
CA PRO A 734 8.34 -34.58 -7.82
C PRO A 734 9.07 -35.87 -7.59
N LYS A 735 8.34 -36.99 -7.66
CA LYS A 735 8.83 -38.33 -7.39
C LYS A 735 9.98 -38.78 -8.31
N LYS A 736 10.01 -38.22 -9.51
CA LYS A 736 10.95 -38.58 -10.58
C LYS A 736 11.29 -37.34 -11.39
N PRO A 737 12.37 -37.33 -12.18
CA PRO A 737 12.67 -36.21 -13.10
C PRO A 737 11.52 -35.97 -14.05
N ILE A 738 11.13 -34.69 -14.22
CA ILE A 738 10.01 -34.25 -15.06
C ILE A 738 10.47 -34.12 -16.50
N LYS A 739 9.88 -34.87 -17.44
CA LYS A 739 10.11 -34.78 -18.87
C LYS A 739 9.26 -33.65 -19.48
N SER A 740 7.97 -33.63 -19.15
CA SER A 740 7.08 -32.58 -19.61
C SER A 740 5.99 -32.24 -18.61
N VAL A 741 5.48 -31.03 -18.69
CA VAL A 741 4.32 -30.58 -17.91
C VAL A 741 3.29 -30.02 -18.87
N ARG A 742 2.06 -30.54 -18.80
CA ARG A 742 0.91 -30.13 -19.61
C ARG A 742 -0.16 -29.54 -18.71
N ILE A 743 -0.58 -28.32 -19.03
CA ILE A 743 -1.68 -27.65 -18.36
C ILE A 743 -2.91 -27.76 -19.27
N VAL A 744 -3.98 -28.35 -18.78
CA VAL A 744 -5.20 -28.62 -19.53
C VAL A 744 -6.35 -27.78 -18.98
N CYS A 745 -7.05 -27.09 -19.87
CA CYS A 745 -8.20 -26.26 -19.57
C CYS A 745 -9.46 -27.11 -19.39
N THR A 746 -10.22 -26.94 -18.29
CA THR A 746 -11.46 -27.67 -18.01
C THR A 746 -12.72 -26.78 -17.97
N SER A 747 -12.56 -25.47 -18.06
CA SER A 747 -13.69 -24.57 -18.26
C SER A 747 -13.38 -23.54 -19.34
N ARG A 748 -14.40 -23.17 -20.11
CA ARG A 748 -14.27 -22.02 -21.00
C ARG A 748 -13.83 -20.82 -20.19
N GLY A 749 -12.76 -20.18 -20.65
CA GLY A 749 -12.30 -18.94 -20.08
C GLY A 749 -13.38 -17.85 -20.15
N ASN A 750 -13.18 -16.83 -19.42
CA ASN A 750 -14.04 -15.67 -19.20
C ASN A 750 -14.15 -14.72 -20.42
N GLY A 751 -13.91 -15.21 -21.67
CA GLY A 751 -14.00 -14.44 -22.91
C GLY A 751 -12.74 -13.64 -23.26
N ALA A 752 -11.62 -13.88 -22.59
CA ALA A 752 -10.33 -13.35 -23.02
C ALA A 752 -10.00 -13.83 -24.45
N GLU A 753 -9.50 -12.94 -25.30
CA GLU A 753 -9.17 -13.24 -26.69
C GLU A 753 -7.99 -14.22 -26.84
N TRP A 754 -7.15 -14.33 -25.78
CA TRP A 754 -5.97 -15.21 -25.72
C TRP A 754 -5.70 -15.63 -24.26
N VAL A 755 -4.76 -16.55 -24.10
CA VAL A 755 -4.21 -16.94 -22.78
C VAL A 755 -2.73 -16.53 -22.75
N SER A 756 -2.30 -15.91 -21.68
CA SER A 756 -0.89 -15.65 -21.42
C SER A 756 -0.28 -16.81 -20.64
N ILE A 757 0.95 -17.16 -20.95
CA ILE A 757 1.67 -18.26 -20.33
C ILE A 757 3.00 -17.73 -19.81
N GLN A 758 3.35 -18.12 -18.60
CA GLN A 758 4.64 -17.80 -17.99
C GLN A 758 5.65 -18.92 -18.18
N PRO A 759 6.95 -18.61 -18.27
CA PRO A 759 7.97 -19.62 -18.16
C PRO A 759 7.83 -20.37 -16.82
N PRO A 760 8.06 -21.68 -16.78
CA PRO A 760 8.05 -22.43 -15.53
C PRO A 760 9.10 -21.84 -14.56
N THR A 761 8.71 -21.63 -13.32
CA THR A 761 9.67 -21.29 -12.26
C THR A 761 10.15 -22.57 -11.62
N ILE A 762 11.41 -22.92 -11.82
CA ILE A 762 11.97 -24.21 -11.41
C ILE A 762 13.01 -23.97 -10.30
N TYR A 763 12.76 -24.61 -9.16
CA TYR A 763 13.69 -24.63 -8.02
C TYR A 763 14.45 -25.94 -8.08
N PRO A 764 15.75 -25.94 -8.37
CA PRO A 764 16.51 -27.17 -8.52
C PRO A 764 16.56 -28.00 -7.23
N LEU A 765 16.87 -29.28 -7.38
CA LEU A 765 17.48 -30.06 -6.30
C LEU A 765 18.80 -29.38 -5.98
N LEU A 766 19.06 -29.15 -4.73
CA LEU A 766 20.28 -28.52 -4.24
C LEU A 766 21.36 -29.56 -4.07
#